data_7d7cad797014b40ccbda6426c1982e75
#
_entry.id   7d7cad797014b40ccbda6426c1982e75
#
_cell.length_a   1.000
_cell.length_b   1.000
_cell.length_c   1.000
_cell.angle_alpha   90.00
_cell.angle_beta   90.00
_cell.angle_gamma   90.00
#
_symmetry.space_group_name_H-M   'P 1'
#
loop_
_entity.id
_entity.type
_entity.pdbx_description
1 polymer ?
#
loop_
_entity_poly.entity_id
_entity_poly.type
_entity_poly.pdbx_seq_one_letter_code
_entity_poly.pdbx_strand_id
1 'polypeptide(L)'
;MFRTRDLRLTVPALGLSALLLLLGGPAPASAQEAAATADTATAPATDMPTIPNSKCFKCHDDPEMKAEADGRSMAVIEAEFKAGAHKRLDCVECHTDALTIKHPRNDLGPVSFDVCTECHEDEITPFQTSVHARVKGGKPVTCEGCHGNIHTTPRSNDPNAPMSDVNQVRNCGACHEDMMDGYLSSAHARALFLAGLTESSPSCSDCHGSHDIQRHDAPGARTSHAKSPEMCGECHKGVLKEWDESAHGALWREGKDGPVCSTCHQAHSIQNPNTVQARAQMPSECGDCHADLYKSYRDSFHGKWVTVGRPNAAACSDCHTPHHNLPASDPRSSTHPDNLAATCGASNCHADDNINASFLSFIPHSDPMDKDQNVWVHYIYIFMTLLLLGVFGFFGLHAALWLQRTLVGRLRGEFHVQHFGEGPYVRRFTTTQMWLHVSIILSFLLLAVTGLPLKFAAAPWAPGLMKAIGGADVAAWLHRFAAIVTFGYFAVHLGMLFRDVVLKRQKGYFWGWKSMTPNLKDIQDLIANVKYFLYLGPRPALDRWSYWEKFDYLAVFWGVGMIGVSGLILWFPDFFTQFLPGWALNAAYIIHSDEALLATGFIFLFHFFHTHLRPESFPMDPVIFTGSMPLHRFKEERPLEYERMVAEGTLEQHFVPPPSQAHIRVAHVFGFAAVAVGVWLAILIFRAIASGALHLF
;
A
#
# COMPACT_ATOMS: atom_id res chain seq x y z
N MET A 1 -2.72 25.44 -33.94
CA MET A 1 -1.92 24.88 -35.03
C MET A 1 -1.55 23.46 -34.62
N PHE A 2 -2.38 22.50 -34.95
CA PHE A 2 -2.20 21.10 -34.54
C PHE A 2 -1.28 20.40 -35.56
N ARG A 3 -0.23 19.77 -35.09
CA ARG A 3 0.59 18.85 -35.88
C ARG A 3 0.32 17.42 -35.38
N THR A 4 -0.36 16.68 -36.19
CA THR A 4 -0.52 15.22 -36.10
C THR A 4 0.82 14.54 -36.33
N ARG A 5 1.19 13.61 -35.46
CA ARG A 5 2.27 12.64 -35.69
C ARG A 5 1.69 11.25 -35.82
N ASP A 6 1.96 10.67 -36.98
CA ASP A 6 1.56 9.35 -37.42
C ASP A 6 2.16 8.24 -36.57
N LEU A 7 1.32 7.32 -36.09
CA LEU A 7 1.70 5.98 -35.63
C LEU A 7 2.10 5.12 -36.82
N ARG A 8 3.34 4.75 -36.96
CA ARG A 8 3.76 3.61 -37.80
C ARG A 8 4.14 2.43 -36.90
N LEU A 9 3.33 1.39 -37.00
CA LEU A 9 3.65 0.04 -36.57
C LEU A 9 4.76 -0.51 -37.46
N THR A 10 5.87 -0.95 -36.91
CA THR A 10 6.86 -1.78 -37.60
C THR A 10 7.05 -3.08 -36.82
N VAL A 11 6.73 -4.19 -37.51
CA VAL A 11 7.03 -5.56 -37.16
C VAL A 11 8.49 -5.85 -37.54
N PRO A 12 9.34 -6.46 -36.72
CA PRO A 12 10.64 -6.93 -37.17
C PRO A 12 10.57 -8.37 -37.68
N ALA A 13 10.99 -8.54 -38.92
CA ALA A 13 11.27 -9.83 -39.54
C ALA A 13 12.67 -10.31 -39.16
N LEU A 14 12.76 -11.62 -38.95
CA LEU A 14 13.99 -12.41 -38.79
C LEU A 14 14.91 -12.33 -40.00
N GLY A 15 16.20 -12.22 -39.76
CA GLY A 15 17.23 -12.40 -40.77
C GLY A 15 18.58 -12.82 -40.19
N LEU A 16 18.92 -14.10 -40.35
CA LEU A 16 20.24 -14.69 -40.17
C LEU A 16 21.25 -14.03 -41.11
N SER A 17 22.48 -13.77 -40.65
CA SER A 17 23.70 -14.06 -41.43
C SER A 17 24.97 -13.87 -40.59
N ALA A 18 25.79 -14.88 -40.57
CA ALA A 18 27.18 -14.95 -40.11
C ALA A 18 28.13 -14.20 -41.04
N LEU A 19 29.21 -13.63 -40.53
CA LEU A 19 30.54 -13.77 -41.11
C LEU A 19 31.64 -13.11 -40.26
N LEU A 20 32.64 -13.91 -39.97
CA LEU A 20 34.01 -13.72 -39.51
C LEU A 20 34.74 -12.44 -39.95
N LEU A 21 35.64 -11.88 -39.07
CA LEU A 21 37.14 -11.96 -39.22
C LEU A 21 37.85 -11.00 -38.26
N LEU A 22 38.71 -11.58 -37.42
CA LEU A 22 40.11 -11.22 -37.06
C LEU A 22 40.48 -9.75 -36.78
N LEU A 23 40.99 -9.50 -35.55
CA LEU A 23 42.36 -9.03 -35.30
C LEU A 23 42.65 -8.95 -33.80
N GLY A 24 43.77 -9.42 -33.42
CA GLY A 24 44.42 -9.71 -32.20
C GLY A 24 44.76 -8.54 -31.29
N GLY A 25 44.80 -8.83 -30.02
CA GLY A 25 45.41 -8.06 -28.94
C GLY A 25 45.71 -9.00 -27.76
N PRO A 26 46.64 -8.67 -26.88
CA PRO A 26 47.44 -9.65 -26.16
C PRO A 26 46.72 -10.31 -24.99
N ALA A 27 47.07 -11.56 -24.73
CA ALA A 27 46.65 -12.38 -23.63
C ALA A 27 47.09 -11.79 -22.27
N PRO A 28 46.25 -11.85 -21.22
CA PRO A 28 46.74 -11.74 -19.85
C PRO A 28 47.35 -13.07 -19.38
N ALA A 29 48.37 -12.91 -18.57
CA ALA A 29 49.24 -13.93 -18.04
C ALA A 29 48.48 -15.07 -17.34
N SER A 30 48.92 -16.27 -17.59
CA SER A 30 48.57 -17.50 -16.90
C SER A 30 48.73 -17.36 -15.38
N ALA A 31 47.62 -17.47 -14.64
CA ALA A 31 47.70 -17.90 -13.25
C ALA A 31 48.09 -19.34 -13.21
N GLN A 32 49.28 -19.60 -12.68
CA GLN A 32 49.74 -20.93 -12.36
C GLN A 32 48.81 -21.55 -11.33
N GLU A 33 48.18 -22.65 -11.70
CA GLU A 33 47.60 -23.60 -10.76
C GLU A 33 48.71 -24.03 -9.80
N ALA A 34 48.63 -23.60 -8.54
CA ALA A 34 49.35 -24.27 -7.47
C ALA A 34 48.63 -25.59 -7.24
N ALA A 35 49.17 -26.64 -7.84
CA ALA A 35 48.86 -28.01 -7.43
C ALA A 35 49.22 -28.15 -5.96
N ALA A 36 48.19 -28.13 -5.09
CA ALA A 36 48.35 -28.59 -3.72
C ALA A 36 48.73 -30.07 -3.79
N THR A 37 49.98 -30.32 -3.55
CA THR A 37 50.47 -31.66 -3.24
C THR A 37 49.76 -32.09 -1.97
N ALA A 38 48.82 -33.03 -2.10
CA ALA A 38 48.28 -33.75 -0.97
C ALA A 38 49.45 -34.46 -0.29
N ASP A 39 49.86 -33.89 0.83
CA ASP A 39 50.72 -34.60 1.78
C ASP A 39 49.93 -35.82 2.25
N THR A 40 50.35 -36.98 1.81
CA THR A 40 49.96 -38.25 2.39
C THR A 40 50.60 -38.32 3.77
N ALA A 41 49.87 -37.75 4.77
CA ALA A 41 50.16 -38.11 6.14
C ALA A 41 49.80 -39.59 6.31
N THR A 42 50.83 -40.45 6.24
CA THR A 42 50.80 -41.82 6.74
C THR A 42 50.54 -41.72 8.25
N ALA A 43 49.31 -42.00 8.65
CA ALA A 43 48.99 -42.25 10.06
C ALA A 43 49.88 -43.39 10.58
N PRO A 44 50.35 -43.35 11.83
CA PRO A 44 51.10 -44.45 12.42
C PRO A 44 50.20 -45.67 12.45
N ALA A 45 50.62 -46.70 11.75
CA ALA A 45 49.98 -48.01 11.79
C ALA A 45 50.12 -48.55 13.24
N THR A 46 49.08 -48.39 14.04
CA THR A 46 48.89 -49.20 15.21
C THR A 46 48.54 -50.61 14.73
N ASP A 47 49.30 -51.56 15.16
CA ASP A 47 49.14 -53.00 14.87
C ASP A 47 47.88 -53.55 15.56
N MET A 48 46.68 -53.06 15.13
CA MET A 48 45.39 -53.60 15.59
C MET A 48 45.03 -54.83 14.75
N PRO A 49 44.56 -55.92 15.35
CA PRO A 49 44.16 -57.10 14.60
C PRO A 49 43.01 -56.72 13.63
N THR A 50 43.29 -56.73 12.34
CA THR A 50 42.33 -56.44 11.29
C THR A 50 41.37 -57.62 11.07
N ILE A 51 40.07 -57.39 11.19
CA ILE A 51 39.03 -58.34 10.79
C ILE A 51 38.48 -57.85 9.44
N PRO A 52 38.67 -58.57 8.36
CA PRO A 52 38.24 -58.11 7.06
C PRO A 52 36.73 -58.00 6.98
N ASN A 53 36.20 -56.89 6.41
CA ASN A 53 34.77 -56.55 6.27
C ASN A 53 33.95 -57.70 5.66
N SER A 54 34.55 -58.54 4.79
CA SER A 54 33.89 -59.71 4.20
C SER A 54 33.40 -60.74 5.23
N LYS A 55 33.92 -60.73 6.44
CA LYS A 55 33.39 -61.58 7.54
C LYS A 55 32.11 -61.01 8.12
N CYS A 56 31.99 -59.68 8.23
CA CYS A 56 30.82 -59.00 8.74
C CYS A 56 29.67 -59.05 7.73
N PHE A 57 29.95 -58.81 6.45
CA PHE A 57 28.95 -58.87 5.38
C PHE A 57 28.32 -60.22 5.16
N LYS A 58 28.95 -61.36 5.61
CA LYS A 58 28.31 -62.68 5.56
C LYS A 58 26.95 -62.72 6.24
N CYS A 59 26.75 -61.91 7.25
CA CYS A 59 25.48 -61.81 7.99
C CYS A 59 24.81 -60.47 7.77
N HIS A 60 25.56 -59.35 7.82
CA HIS A 60 25.00 -58.00 7.78
C HIS A 60 24.59 -57.53 6.36
N ASP A 61 24.98 -58.23 5.28
CA ASP A 61 24.50 -57.97 3.91
C ASP A 61 23.07 -58.47 3.64
N ASP A 62 22.38 -59.02 4.68
CA ASP A 62 21.01 -59.49 4.61
C ASP A 62 20.06 -58.35 5.00
N PRO A 63 19.22 -57.80 4.07
CA PRO A 63 18.28 -56.70 4.34
C PRO A 63 17.24 -57.03 5.40
N GLU A 64 16.95 -58.31 5.66
CA GLU A 64 16.00 -58.76 6.66
C GLU A 64 16.62 -58.96 8.06
N MET A 65 17.92 -58.77 8.19
CA MET A 65 18.62 -58.99 9.46
C MET A 65 18.19 -57.95 10.51
N LYS A 66 17.72 -58.47 11.66
CA LYS A 66 17.22 -57.68 12.79
C LYS A 66 17.83 -58.16 14.10
N ALA A 67 18.03 -57.22 15.02
CA ALA A 67 18.42 -57.53 16.39
C ALA A 67 17.31 -58.28 17.10
N GLU A 68 17.67 -59.41 17.83
CA GLU A 68 16.72 -60.18 18.59
C GLU A 68 16.11 -59.43 19.76
N ALA A 69 16.82 -58.46 20.34
CA ALA A 69 16.43 -57.76 21.54
C ALA A 69 15.32 -56.71 21.30
N ASP A 70 15.35 -55.96 20.20
CA ASP A 70 14.49 -54.80 19.96
C ASP A 70 13.94 -54.71 18.52
N GLY A 71 14.30 -55.64 17.64
CA GLY A 71 13.80 -55.71 16.27
C GLY A 71 14.38 -54.65 15.34
N ARG A 72 15.38 -53.83 15.76
CA ARG A 72 16.06 -52.85 14.89
C ARG A 72 16.75 -53.54 13.76
N SER A 73 16.83 -52.87 12.59
CA SER A 73 17.60 -53.38 11.45
C SER A 73 19.10 -53.40 11.79
N MET A 74 19.72 -54.53 11.51
CA MET A 74 21.17 -54.73 11.62
C MET A 74 21.81 -54.87 10.24
N ALA A 75 21.05 -54.68 9.18
CA ALA A 75 21.51 -54.80 7.81
C ALA A 75 22.50 -53.65 7.47
N VAL A 76 23.62 -54.00 6.87
CA VAL A 76 24.60 -53.10 6.26
C VAL A 76 24.94 -53.68 4.89
N ILE A 77 24.27 -53.20 3.87
CA ILE A 77 24.37 -53.72 2.52
C ILE A 77 25.76 -53.37 1.95
N GLU A 78 26.52 -54.38 1.57
CA GLU A 78 27.91 -54.26 1.12
C GLU A 78 28.06 -53.27 -0.06
N ALA A 79 27.12 -53.34 -1.03
CA ALA A 79 27.12 -52.45 -2.19
C ALA A 79 26.92 -50.99 -1.82
N GLU A 80 26.03 -50.72 -0.88
CA GLU A 80 25.70 -49.36 -0.36
C GLU A 80 26.89 -48.84 0.47
N PHE A 81 27.44 -49.64 1.37
CA PHE A 81 28.62 -49.27 2.15
C PHE A 81 29.79 -48.89 1.24
N LYS A 82 30.06 -49.70 0.18
CA LYS A 82 31.13 -49.42 -0.81
C LYS A 82 30.87 -48.17 -1.65
N ALA A 83 29.64 -47.66 -1.70
CA ALA A 83 29.30 -46.40 -2.31
C ALA A 83 29.49 -45.23 -1.36
N GLY A 84 29.43 -45.45 -0.04
CA GLY A 84 29.49 -44.43 1.01
C GLY A 84 30.86 -43.75 1.17
N ALA A 85 30.89 -42.71 2.00
CA ALA A 85 32.10 -41.95 2.32
C ALA A 85 33.13 -42.79 3.06
N HIS A 86 32.71 -43.68 3.96
CA HIS A 86 33.54 -44.53 4.81
C HIS A 86 33.95 -45.87 4.16
N LYS A 87 33.78 -46.04 2.87
CA LYS A 87 34.03 -47.26 2.10
C LYS A 87 35.43 -47.90 2.22
N ARG A 88 36.40 -47.16 2.73
CA ARG A 88 37.79 -47.60 2.89
C ARG A 88 38.10 -48.05 4.31
N LEU A 89 37.19 -47.84 5.26
CA LEU A 89 37.38 -48.23 6.66
C LEU A 89 36.99 -49.67 6.88
N ASP A 90 37.70 -50.33 7.80
CA ASP A 90 37.30 -51.61 8.33
C ASP A 90 36.18 -51.45 9.38
N CYS A 91 35.22 -52.37 9.40
CA CYS A 91 34.10 -52.29 10.35
C CYS A 91 34.58 -52.17 11.81
N VAL A 92 35.69 -52.83 12.12
CA VAL A 92 36.28 -52.83 13.47
C VAL A 92 37.00 -51.55 13.84
N GLU A 93 37.24 -50.63 12.92
CA GLU A 93 37.77 -49.29 13.23
C GLU A 93 36.74 -48.43 14.00
N CYS A 94 35.46 -48.68 13.71
CA CYS A 94 34.37 -48.04 14.47
C CYS A 94 33.78 -48.97 15.52
N HIS A 95 33.57 -50.23 15.21
CA HIS A 95 33.05 -51.25 16.09
C HIS A 95 34.18 -51.98 16.84
N THR A 96 34.96 -51.22 17.62
CA THR A 96 36.14 -51.72 18.33
C THR A 96 35.81 -52.84 19.30
N ASP A 97 34.58 -52.87 19.85
CA ASP A 97 34.09 -53.94 20.71
C ASP A 97 34.13 -55.32 20.03
N ALA A 98 34.00 -55.36 18.70
CA ALA A 98 34.07 -56.61 17.93
C ALA A 98 35.43 -57.34 18.03
N LEU A 99 36.47 -56.67 18.45
CA LEU A 99 37.79 -57.25 18.70
C LEU A 99 37.88 -57.99 20.03
N THR A 100 37.05 -57.64 21.02
CA THR A 100 37.11 -58.13 22.39
C THR A 100 35.88 -58.94 22.80
N ILE A 101 34.72 -58.66 22.25
CA ILE A 101 33.47 -59.34 22.53
C ILE A 101 33.24 -60.52 21.56
N LYS A 102 32.77 -61.66 22.06
CA LYS A 102 32.42 -62.83 21.24
C LYS A 102 31.13 -62.55 20.46
N HIS A 103 31.20 -61.83 19.37
CA HIS A 103 30.16 -61.57 18.41
C HIS A 103 30.07 -62.78 17.41
N PRO A 104 28.88 -63.29 17.04
CA PRO A 104 27.50 -62.78 17.26
C PRO A 104 26.80 -63.25 18.53
N ARG A 105 27.48 -63.89 19.44
CA ARG A 105 26.84 -64.38 20.70
C ARG A 105 26.43 -63.27 21.63
N ASN A 106 27.06 -62.10 21.54
CA ASN A 106 26.75 -60.88 22.30
C ASN A 106 26.60 -59.70 21.34
N ASP A 107 25.64 -58.84 21.61
CA ASP A 107 25.50 -57.58 20.86
C ASP A 107 26.66 -56.64 21.16
N LEU A 108 27.11 -55.93 20.13
CA LEU A 108 28.07 -54.82 20.29
C LEU A 108 27.33 -53.59 20.83
N GLY A 109 28.01 -52.83 21.67
CA GLY A 109 27.50 -51.56 22.17
C GLY A 109 27.35 -50.50 21.05
N PRO A 110 26.69 -49.38 21.34
CA PRO A 110 26.68 -48.23 20.42
C PRO A 110 28.08 -47.68 20.27
N VAL A 111 28.43 -47.27 19.05
CA VAL A 111 29.74 -46.66 18.76
C VAL A 111 29.88 -45.38 19.56
N SER A 112 31.03 -45.24 20.30
CA SER A 112 31.30 -44.02 21.08
C SER A 112 31.64 -42.86 20.13
N PHE A 113 31.27 -41.68 20.57
CA PHE A 113 31.65 -40.42 19.89
C PHE A 113 33.16 -40.23 19.80
N ASP A 114 33.91 -40.80 20.75
CA ASP A 114 35.36 -40.69 20.78
C ASP A 114 36.03 -41.35 19.57
N VAL A 115 35.44 -42.40 19.04
CA VAL A 115 35.93 -43.07 17.82
C VAL A 115 35.84 -42.15 16.60
N CYS A 116 34.78 -41.37 16.50
CA CYS A 116 34.61 -40.41 15.41
C CYS A 116 35.65 -39.28 15.50
N THR A 117 36.02 -38.87 16.70
CA THR A 117 36.97 -37.76 16.96
C THR A 117 38.37 -38.05 16.42
N GLU A 118 38.77 -39.33 16.30
CA GLU A 118 40.06 -39.68 15.74
C GLU A 118 40.28 -39.17 14.30
N CYS A 119 39.22 -38.99 13.53
CA CYS A 119 39.26 -38.52 12.15
C CYS A 119 38.49 -37.20 11.91
N HIS A 120 37.54 -36.86 12.79
CA HIS A 120 36.61 -35.73 12.65
C HIS A 120 36.71 -34.74 13.83
N GLU A 121 37.92 -34.48 14.35
CA GLU A 121 38.13 -33.55 15.47
C GLU A 121 37.69 -32.14 15.14
N ASP A 122 37.94 -31.69 13.90
CA ASP A 122 37.61 -30.35 13.42
C ASP A 122 36.09 -30.10 13.34
N GLU A 123 35.27 -31.14 13.16
CA GLU A 123 33.82 -31.08 13.11
C GLU A 123 33.20 -31.33 14.51
N ILE A 124 33.75 -32.24 15.28
CA ILE A 124 33.19 -32.64 16.57
C ILE A 124 33.43 -31.60 17.66
N THR A 125 34.62 -30.98 17.68
CA THR A 125 34.96 -29.96 18.69
C THR A 125 33.98 -28.74 18.61
N PRO A 126 33.72 -28.14 17.45
CA PRO A 126 32.70 -27.11 17.31
C PRO A 126 31.30 -27.63 17.62
N PHE A 127 30.94 -28.83 17.18
CA PHE A 127 29.62 -29.42 17.42
C PHE A 127 29.30 -29.56 18.92
N GLN A 128 30.29 -29.93 19.76
CA GLN A 128 30.07 -30.02 21.22
C GLN A 128 29.66 -28.72 21.86
N THR A 129 29.93 -27.57 21.23
CA THR A 129 29.51 -26.26 21.69
C THR A 129 28.20 -25.79 21.05
N SER A 130 27.77 -26.47 20.00
CA SER A 130 26.55 -26.19 19.23
C SER A 130 25.27 -26.36 20.07
N VAL A 131 24.23 -25.65 19.67
CA VAL A 131 22.87 -25.80 20.26
C VAL A 131 22.31 -27.20 20.01
N HIS A 132 22.70 -27.88 18.93
CA HIS A 132 22.24 -29.21 18.59
C HIS A 132 22.86 -30.29 19.49
N ALA A 133 24.06 -30.08 19.99
CA ALA A 133 24.67 -30.96 20.99
C ALA A 133 24.05 -30.79 22.38
N ARG A 134 23.40 -29.65 22.67
CA ARG A 134 22.90 -29.24 23.99
C ARG A 134 21.42 -28.89 23.98
N VAL A 135 20.58 -29.73 23.37
CA VAL A 135 19.14 -29.47 23.32
C VAL A 135 18.53 -29.49 24.71
N LYS A 136 18.04 -28.32 25.17
CA LYS A 136 17.42 -28.18 26.51
C LYS A 136 16.12 -28.98 26.59
N GLY A 137 16.14 -30.03 27.42
CA GLY A 137 14.95 -30.87 27.66
C GLY A 137 14.67 -31.91 26.56
N GLY A 138 15.55 -32.05 25.57
CA GLY A 138 15.47 -33.03 24.47
C GLY A 138 16.71 -33.94 24.41
N LYS A 139 16.69 -34.91 23.48
CA LYS A 139 17.88 -35.68 23.15
C LYS A 139 18.78 -34.82 22.22
N PRO A 140 20.13 -34.85 22.39
CA PRO A 140 21.04 -34.23 21.44
C PRO A 140 20.81 -34.78 20.02
N VAL A 141 20.99 -33.91 19.04
CA VAL A 141 21.02 -34.34 17.65
C VAL A 141 22.31 -35.12 17.43
N THR A 142 22.24 -36.27 16.75
CA THR A 142 23.40 -37.10 16.40
C THR A 142 23.89 -36.74 15.02
N CYS A 143 25.10 -37.20 14.68
CA CYS A 143 25.66 -37.03 13.31
C CYS A 143 24.69 -37.58 12.26
N GLU A 144 24.09 -38.75 12.52
CA GLU A 144 23.08 -39.38 11.64
C GLU A 144 21.85 -38.55 11.45
N GLY A 145 21.47 -37.74 12.41
CA GLY A 145 20.29 -36.83 12.32
C GLY A 145 20.43 -35.83 11.18
N CYS A 146 21.65 -35.44 10.85
CA CYS A 146 21.97 -34.54 9.74
C CYS A 146 22.51 -35.29 8.51
N HIS A 147 23.46 -36.21 8.71
CA HIS A 147 24.19 -36.86 7.63
C HIS A 147 23.53 -38.17 7.14
N GLY A 148 22.47 -38.62 7.80
CA GLY A 148 21.84 -39.91 7.49
C GLY A 148 22.66 -41.10 8.03
N ASN A 149 22.38 -42.29 7.51
CA ASN A 149 23.02 -43.51 7.97
C ASN A 149 24.51 -43.48 7.69
N ILE A 150 25.34 -43.57 8.75
CA ILE A 150 26.79 -43.46 8.68
C ILE A 150 27.42 -44.52 7.75
N HIS A 151 26.82 -45.71 7.64
CA HIS A 151 27.33 -46.77 6.77
C HIS A 151 27.14 -46.45 5.28
N THR A 152 26.16 -45.65 4.91
CA THR A 152 25.81 -45.37 3.51
C THR A 152 25.90 -43.89 3.15
N THR A 153 26.26 -43.02 4.12
CA THR A 153 26.32 -41.58 3.90
C THR A 153 27.24 -41.24 2.72
N PRO A 154 26.75 -40.48 1.74
CA PRO A 154 27.60 -40.01 0.65
C PRO A 154 28.55 -38.90 1.13
N ARG A 155 29.54 -38.54 0.35
CA ARG A 155 30.41 -37.41 0.64
C ARG A 155 29.61 -36.09 0.62
N SER A 156 30.06 -35.11 1.37
CA SER A 156 29.37 -33.79 1.49
C SER A 156 29.18 -33.07 0.14
N ASN A 157 30.09 -33.31 -0.82
CA ASN A 157 30.02 -32.74 -2.17
C ASN A 157 29.16 -33.56 -3.16
N ASP A 158 28.54 -34.66 -2.72
CA ASP A 158 27.62 -35.42 -3.55
C ASP A 158 26.24 -34.71 -3.55
N PRO A 159 25.67 -34.43 -4.74
CA PRO A 159 24.35 -33.81 -4.82
C PRO A 159 23.22 -34.58 -4.11
N ASN A 160 23.43 -35.90 -3.88
CA ASN A 160 22.48 -36.75 -3.16
C ASN A 160 22.71 -36.75 -1.64
N ALA A 161 23.76 -36.11 -1.15
CA ALA A 161 24.02 -36.05 0.29
C ALA A 161 22.86 -35.32 1.01
N PRO A 162 22.46 -35.81 2.21
CA PRO A 162 21.41 -35.13 3.00
C PRO A 162 21.75 -33.68 3.31
N MET A 163 23.04 -33.33 3.38
CA MET A 163 23.53 -31.98 3.68
C MET A 163 24.05 -31.24 2.43
N SER A 164 23.74 -31.71 1.21
CA SER A 164 23.94 -30.87 0.02
C SER A 164 23.02 -29.63 0.06
N ASP A 165 23.42 -28.54 -0.59
CA ASP A 165 22.71 -27.24 -0.53
C ASP A 165 21.20 -27.34 -0.76
N VAL A 166 20.81 -28.21 -1.70
CA VAL A 166 19.41 -28.45 -2.02
C VAL A 166 18.68 -29.27 -0.94
N ASN A 167 19.35 -30.36 -0.47
CA ASN A 167 18.71 -31.33 0.43
C ASN A 167 18.68 -30.85 1.88
N GLN A 168 19.69 -30.08 2.31
CA GLN A 168 19.74 -29.60 3.69
C GLN A 168 18.54 -28.73 4.08
N VAL A 169 17.92 -28.02 3.13
CA VAL A 169 16.72 -27.22 3.40
C VAL A 169 15.58 -28.10 3.91
N ARG A 170 15.39 -29.29 3.31
CA ARG A 170 14.38 -30.27 3.78
C ARG A 170 14.83 -30.98 5.05
N ASN A 171 16.13 -31.28 5.15
CA ASN A 171 16.66 -31.97 6.31
C ASN A 171 16.57 -31.11 7.58
N CYS A 172 16.97 -29.85 7.52
CA CYS A 172 16.77 -28.89 8.60
C CYS A 172 15.27 -28.63 8.86
N GLY A 173 14.49 -28.49 7.80
CA GLY A 173 13.04 -28.25 7.85
C GLY A 173 12.22 -29.36 8.53
N ALA A 174 12.76 -30.58 8.61
CA ALA A 174 12.09 -31.66 9.33
C ALA A 174 11.87 -31.35 10.83
N CYS A 175 12.70 -30.46 11.40
CA CYS A 175 12.58 -29.97 12.78
C CYS A 175 12.27 -28.46 12.84
N HIS A 176 12.62 -27.71 11.80
CA HIS A 176 12.48 -26.25 11.70
C HIS A 176 11.50 -25.86 10.59
N GLU A 177 10.26 -26.36 10.65
CA GLU A 177 9.24 -26.23 9.61
C GLU A 177 8.94 -24.76 9.28
N ASP A 178 8.68 -23.92 10.30
CA ASP A 178 8.38 -22.49 10.11
C ASP A 178 9.52 -21.73 9.41
N MET A 179 10.76 -22.09 9.73
CA MET A 179 11.95 -21.47 9.13
C MET A 179 12.13 -21.93 7.66
N MET A 180 11.85 -23.19 7.39
CA MET A 180 11.83 -23.73 6.03
C MET A 180 10.76 -23.03 5.17
N ASP A 181 9.56 -22.88 5.67
CA ASP A 181 8.46 -22.20 4.96
C ASP A 181 8.82 -20.74 4.66
N GLY A 182 9.40 -20.03 5.63
CA GLY A 182 9.94 -18.70 5.43
C GLY A 182 11.00 -18.66 4.32
N TYR A 183 11.98 -19.55 4.40
CA TYR A 183 13.07 -19.63 3.41
C TYR A 183 12.54 -19.95 2.01
N LEU A 184 11.62 -20.92 1.87
CA LEU A 184 11.04 -21.31 0.58
C LEU A 184 10.29 -20.16 -0.12
N SER A 185 9.80 -19.20 0.64
CA SER A 185 9.19 -17.97 0.11
C SER A 185 10.19 -16.93 -0.36
N SER A 186 11.48 -17.06 0.00
CA SER A 186 12.52 -16.05 -0.16
C SER A 186 13.07 -15.94 -1.59
N ALA A 187 13.80 -14.85 -1.84
CA ALA A 187 14.58 -14.67 -3.07
C ALA A 187 15.73 -15.68 -3.19
N HIS A 188 16.34 -16.06 -2.05
CA HIS A 188 17.41 -17.05 -2.01
C HIS A 188 16.91 -18.43 -2.41
N ALA A 189 15.78 -18.88 -1.89
CA ALA A 189 15.20 -20.16 -2.29
C ALA A 189 14.82 -20.19 -3.78
N ARG A 190 14.33 -19.09 -4.33
CA ARG A 190 14.05 -18.98 -5.77
C ARG A 190 15.33 -19.12 -6.60
N ALA A 191 16.43 -18.52 -6.15
CA ALA A 191 17.72 -18.64 -6.82
C ALA A 191 18.21 -20.10 -6.74
N LEU A 192 18.12 -20.74 -5.58
CA LEU A 192 18.53 -22.12 -5.38
C LEU A 192 17.69 -23.12 -6.20
N PHE A 193 16.36 -23.07 -6.03
CA PHE A 193 15.48 -24.12 -6.56
C PHE A 193 14.94 -23.85 -7.96
N LEU A 194 14.70 -22.58 -8.33
CA LEU A 194 14.11 -22.25 -9.62
C LEU A 194 15.16 -21.85 -10.65
N ALA A 195 16.20 -21.13 -10.22
CA ALA A 195 17.29 -20.74 -11.12
C ALA A 195 18.45 -21.76 -11.13
N GLY A 196 18.47 -22.72 -10.20
CA GLY A 196 19.52 -23.76 -10.13
C GLY A 196 20.90 -23.24 -9.73
N LEU A 197 20.96 -22.11 -9.03
CA LEU A 197 22.22 -21.47 -8.61
C LEU A 197 22.73 -22.08 -7.31
N THR A 198 23.03 -23.37 -7.32
CA THR A 198 23.41 -24.16 -6.14
C THR A 198 24.73 -23.71 -5.48
N GLU A 199 25.68 -23.19 -6.27
CA GLU A 199 26.96 -22.74 -5.73
C GLU A 199 26.99 -21.27 -5.27
N SER A 200 25.97 -20.49 -5.61
CA SER A 200 25.95 -19.05 -5.36
C SER A 200 24.70 -18.55 -4.62
N SER A 201 23.77 -19.46 -4.31
CA SER A 201 22.60 -19.14 -3.49
C SER A 201 22.73 -19.77 -2.11
N PRO A 202 22.64 -18.99 -1.02
CA PRO A 202 22.86 -19.53 0.31
C PRO A 202 21.75 -20.50 0.72
N SER A 203 22.15 -21.55 1.39
CA SER A 203 21.34 -22.52 2.10
C SER A 203 21.40 -22.29 3.61
N CYS A 204 20.90 -23.20 4.42
CA CYS A 204 20.84 -22.98 5.87
C CYS A 204 22.23 -22.82 6.51
N SER A 205 23.19 -23.70 6.14
CA SER A 205 24.53 -23.70 6.72
C SER A 205 25.38 -22.49 6.35
N ASP A 206 25.12 -21.85 5.22
CA ASP A 206 25.89 -20.66 4.79
C ASP A 206 25.69 -19.48 5.74
N CYS A 207 24.50 -19.39 6.33
CA CYS A 207 24.20 -18.36 7.32
C CYS A 207 24.48 -18.83 8.77
N HIS A 208 24.08 -20.06 9.11
CA HIS A 208 24.09 -20.56 10.49
C HIS A 208 25.38 -21.27 10.89
N GLY A 209 26.26 -21.56 9.94
CA GLY A 209 27.36 -22.49 10.16
C GLY A 209 26.92 -23.95 10.06
N SER A 210 27.87 -24.89 10.15
CA SER A 210 27.60 -26.33 9.99
C SER A 210 27.58 -27.05 11.33
N HIS A 211 28.71 -27.07 12.01
CA HIS A 211 28.88 -27.83 13.25
C HIS A 211 28.86 -26.93 14.50
N ASP A 212 29.09 -25.63 14.37
CA ASP A 212 29.17 -24.63 15.43
C ASP A 212 27.90 -23.80 15.58
N ILE A 213 26.76 -24.32 15.16
CA ILE A 213 25.48 -23.58 15.14
C ILE A 213 25.13 -23.06 16.53
N GLN A 214 24.99 -21.74 16.64
CA GLN A 214 24.63 -21.03 17.87
C GLN A 214 23.24 -20.41 17.77
N ARG A 215 22.63 -20.10 18.93
CA ARG A 215 21.40 -19.30 18.94
C ARG A 215 21.70 -17.89 18.41
N HIS A 216 20.77 -17.33 17.65
CA HIS A 216 20.90 -15.97 17.07
C HIS A 216 21.11 -14.86 18.11
N ASP A 217 20.68 -15.08 19.37
CA ASP A 217 20.86 -14.15 20.49
C ASP A 217 22.22 -14.32 21.22
N ALA A 218 22.99 -15.32 20.86
CA ALA A 218 24.33 -15.52 21.39
C ALA A 218 25.31 -14.53 20.72
N PRO A 219 26.13 -13.80 21.51
CA PRO A 219 27.06 -12.79 20.92
C PRO A 219 28.05 -13.33 19.91
N GLY A 220 28.38 -14.63 20.01
CA GLY A 220 29.29 -15.32 19.10
C GLY A 220 28.65 -15.88 17.83
N ALA A 221 27.31 -15.93 17.74
CA ALA A 221 26.63 -16.52 16.60
C ALA A 221 26.86 -15.70 15.33
N ARG A 222 27.08 -16.38 14.20
CA ARG A 222 27.20 -15.74 12.86
C ARG A 222 25.95 -14.92 12.51
N THR A 223 24.79 -15.42 12.94
CA THR A 223 23.48 -14.80 12.74
C THR A 223 23.07 -13.82 13.84
N SER A 224 23.98 -13.51 14.79
CA SER A 224 23.70 -12.49 15.81
C SER A 224 23.54 -11.10 15.16
N HIS A 225 22.79 -10.23 15.82
CA HIS A 225 22.59 -8.85 15.36
C HIS A 225 23.92 -8.16 15.01
N ALA A 226 24.93 -8.28 15.88
CA ALA A 226 26.22 -7.64 15.70
C ALA A 226 27.03 -8.22 14.52
N LYS A 227 26.84 -9.50 14.16
CA LYS A 227 27.64 -10.18 13.11
C LYS A 227 26.88 -10.36 11.80
N SER A 228 25.56 -10.14 11.79
CA SER A 228 24.77 -10.32 10.57
C SER A 228 25.24 -9.46 9.38
N PRO A 229 25.75 -8.22 9.54
CA PRO A 229 26.28 -7.47 8.42
C PRO A 229 27.49 -8.13 7.76
N GLU A 230 28.44 -8.65 8.57
CA GLU A 230 29.63 -9.33 8.07
C GLU A 230 29.22 -10.63 7.35
N MET A 231 28.33 -11.43 7.95
CA MET A 231 27.84 -12.68 7.38
C MET A 231 27.12 -12.45 6.04
N CYS A 232 26.20 -11.51 5.95
CA CYS A 232 25.55 -11.15 4.70
C CYS A 232 26.55 -10.61 3.67
N GLY A 233 27.54 -9.83 4.14
CA GLY A 233 28.59 -9.21 3.34
C GLY A 233 29.57 -10.19 2.70
N GLU A 234 29.66 -11.45 3.16
CA GLU A 234 30.48 -12.47 2.52
C GLU A 234 30.13 -12.63 1.04
N CYS A 235 28.83 -12.55 0.71
CA CYS A 235 28.32 -12.58 -0.66
C CYS A 235 27.96 -11.18 -1.17
N HIS A 236 27.33 -10.33 -0.36
CA HIS A 236 26.85 -8.98 -0.71
C HIS A 236 27.88 -7.88 -0.41
N LYS A 237 29.14 -8.07 -0.86
CA LYS A 237 30.29 -7.19 -0.53
C LYS A 237 30.06 -5.72 -0.88
N GLY A 238 29.46 -5.44 -2.05
CA GLY A 238 29.20 -4.07 -2.50
C GLY A 238 28.17 -3.38 -1.61
N VAL A 239 27.10 -4.10 -1.27
CA VAL A 239 26.03 -3.60 -0.41
C VAL A 239 26.53 -3.36 1.01
N LEU A 240 27.35 -4.28 1.56
CA LEU A 240 27.96 -4.10 2.87
C LEU A 240 28.82 -2.83 2.92
N LYS A 241 29.62 -2.56 1.88
CA LYS A 241 30.44 -1.35 1.81
C LYS A 241 29.59 -0.08 1.83
N GLU A 242 28.54 -0.03 1.00
CA GLU A 242 27.61 1.11 0.98
C GLU A 242 26.90 1.31 2.32
N TRP A 243 26.42 0.22 2.92
CA TRP A 243 25.74 0.27 4.21
C TRP A 243 26.69 0.67 5.35
N ASP A 244 27.92 0.18 5.34
CA ASP A 244 28.93 0.53 6.34
C ASP A 244 29.24 2.04 6.33
N GLU A 245 29.25 2.68 5.16
CA GLU A 245 29.42 4.15 5.04
C GLU A 245 28.18 4.95 5.45
N SER A 246 27.04 4.32 5.64
CA SER A 246 25.75 4.96 5.98
C SER A 246 25.66 5.42 7.44
N ALA A 247 24.60 6.19 7.75
CA ALA A 247 24.25 6.55 9.13
C ALA A 247 23.93 5.30 10.00
N HIS A 248 23.31 4.28 9.45
CA HIS A 248 23.04 3.03 10.15
C HIS A 248 24.31 2.22 10.38
N GLY A 249 25.18 2.11 9.39
CA GLY A 249 26.50 1.46 9.55
C GLY A 249 27.39 2.17 10.56
N ALA A 250 27.29 3.51 10.67
CA ALA A 250 28.00 4.25 11.71
C ALA A 250 27.60 3.83 13.13
N LEU A 251 26.30 3.62 13.38
CA LEU A 251 25.81 3.10 14.68
C LEU A 251 26.39 1.72 14.98
N TRP A 252 26.40 0.83 13.99
CA TRP A 252 26.97 -0.51 14.13
C TRP A 252 28.48 -0.49 14.44
N ARG A 253 29.26 0.34 13.73
CA ARG A 253 30.72 0.48 14.01
C ARG A 253 31.00 1.03 15.41
N GLU A 254 30.09 1.87 15.93
CA GLU A 254 30.17 2.39 17.29
C GLU A 254 29.70 1.39 18.35
N GLY A 255 29.26 0.19 17.96
CA GLY A 255 28.69 -0.81 18.86
C GLY A 255 27.35 -0.41 19.48
N LYS A 256 26.65 0.54 18.85
CA LYS A 256 25.32 1.00 19.25
C LYS A 256 24.24 0.12 18.62
N ASP A 257 23.10 0.06 19.31
CA ASP A 257 21.91 -0.61 18.77
C ASP A 257 21.35 0.20 17.59
N GLY A 258 21.26 -0.44 16.43
CA GLY A 258 20.82 0.16 15.17
C GLY A 258 20.37 -0.92 14.19
N PRO A 259 19.70 -0.56 13.09
CA PRO A 259 19.22 -1.55 12.12
C PRO A 259 20.39 -2.19 11.38
N VAL A 260 20.34 -3.52 11.26
CA VAL A 260 21.25 -4.34 10.44
C VAL A 260 20.50 -4.96 9.27
N CYS A 261 21.17 -5.73 8.42
CA CYS A 261 20.56 -6.30 7.22
C CYS A 261 19.25 -7.03 7.48
N SER A 262 19.22 -7.89 8.50
CA SER A 262 18.02 -8.68 8.87
C SER A 262 16.87 -7.84 9.46
N THR A 263 17.14 -6.64 9.93
CA THR A 263 16.11 -5.73 10.47
C THR A 263 15.17 -5.25 9.36
N CYS A 264 15.72 -4.97 8.17
CA CYS A 264 14.95 -4.47 7.02
C CYS A 264 14.52 -5.62 6.08
N HIS A 265 15.39 -6.62 5.89
CA HIS A 265 15.16 -7.70 4.91
C HIS A 265 14.56 -8.96 5.51
N GLN A 266 14.36 -9.01 6.83
CA GLN A 266 14.02 -10.21 7.58
C GLN A 266 15.14 -11.26 7.48
N ALA A 267 15.00 -12.43 8.14
CA ALA A 267 16.06 -13.44 8.12
C ALA A 267 15.79 -14.57 7.12
N HIS A 268 14.60 -15.17 7.18
CA HIS A 268 14.26 -16.35 6.39
C HIS A 268 13.39 -16.03 5.18
N SER A 269 12.52 -15.02 5.25
CA SER A 269 11.57 -14.68 4.19
C SER A 269 12.01 -13.46 3.36
N ILE A 270 13.31 -13.35 3.06
CA ILE A 270 13.89 -12.23 2.29
C ILE A 270 13.20 -12.09 0.93
N GLN A 271 12.49 -10.97 0.74
CA GLN A 271 11.76 -10.70 -0.50
C GLN A 271 12.62 -9.94 -1.51
N ASN A 272 12.24 -10.03 -2.78
CA ASN A 272 12.78 -9.13 -3.80
C ASN A 272 12.24 -7.70 -3.54
N PRO A 273 13.12 -6.71 -3.24
CA PRO A 273 12.70 -5.35 -2.88
C PRO A 273 12.00 -4.60 -4.03
N ASN A 274 12.14 -5.06 -5.26
CA ASN A 274 11.53 -4.42 -6.44
C ASN A 274 10.07 -4.86 -6.70
N THR A 275 9.51 -5.74 -5.85
CA THR A 275 8.09 -6.09 -5.99
C THR A 275 7.19 -4.98 -5.44
N VAL A 276 6.00 -4.83 -6.03
CA VAL A 276 5.00 -3.86 -5.56
C VAL A 276 4.68 -4.06 -4.07
N GLN A 277 4.62 -5.32 -3.64
CA GLN A 277 4.33 -5.66 -2.25
C GLN A 277 5.45 -5.25 -1.30
N ALA A 278 6.71 -5.55 -1.62
CA ALA A 278 7.86 -5.15 -0.81
C ALA A 278 7.98 -3.62 -0.72
N ARG A 279 7.79 -2.91 -1.85
CA ARG A 279 7.78 -1.45 -1.86
C ARG A 279 6.66 -0.83 -1.02
N ALA A 280 5.48 -1.45 -0.97
CA ALA A 280 4.37 -1.00 -0.14
C ALA A 280 4.59 -1.24 1.36
N GLN A 281 5.37 -2.25 1.73
CA GLN A 281 5.70 -2.59 3.12
C GLN A 281 6.88 -1.78 3.67
N MET A 282 7.87 -1.47 2.83
CA MET A 282 9.10 -0.77 3.23
C MET A 282 8.88 0.49 4.09
N PRO A 283 7.94 1.41 3.78
CA PRO A 283 7.74 2.58 4.62
C PRO A 283 7.32 2.27 6.06
N SER A 284 6.57 1.18 6.30
CA SER A 284 6.21 0.77 7.66
C SER A 284 7.41 0.20 8.42
N GLU A 285 8.29 -0.54 7.75
CA GLU A 285 9.53 -1.05 8.32
C GLU A 285 10.47 0.08 8.76
N CYS A 286 10.62 1.13 7.94
CA CYS A 286 11.33 2.35 8.34
C CYS A 286 10.61 3.04 9.52
N GLY A 287 9.28 3.02 9.50
CA GLY A 287 8.40 3.64 10.50
C GLY A 287 8.50 3.05 11.90
N ASP A 288 8.93 1.79 12.03
CA ASP A 288 9.10 1.14 13.33
C ASP A 288 10.12 1.88 14.23
N CYS A 289 11.12 2.54 13.60
CA CYS A 289 12.09 3.39 14.30
C CYS A 289 11.86 4.89 14.01
N HIS A 290 11.40 5.24 12.81
CA HIS A 290 11.21 6.62 12.36
C HIS A 290 9.71 7.00 12.30
N ALA A 291 9.00 6.83 13.42
CA ALA A 291 7.53 6.95 13.49
C ALA A 291 6.99 8.31 13.00
N ASP A 292 7.60 9.43 13.38
CA ASP A 292 7.15 10.78 12.99
C ASP A 292 7.37 11.03 11.49
N LEU A 293 8.52 10.60 10.96
CA LEU A 293 8.82 10.69 9.53
C LEU A 293 7.91 9.79 8.69
N TYR A 294 7.60 8.60 9.20
CA TYR A 294 6.63 7.71 8.56
C TYR A 294 5.23 8.32 8.55
N LYS A 295 4.79 8.94 9.65
CA LYS A 295 3.50 9.62 9.72
C LYS A 295 3.39 10.71 8.65
N SER A 296 4.36 11.64 8.59
CA SER A 296 4.37 12.71 7.61
C SER A 296 4.52 12.21 6.16
N TYR A 297 5.35 11.17 5.93
CA TYR A 297 5.44 10.51 4.63
C TYR A 297 4.12 9.87 4.21
N ARG A 298 3.49 9.07 5.08
CA ARG A 298 2.22 8.39 4.79
C ARG A 298 1.12 9.36 4.39
N ASP A 299 1.12 10.56 4.96
CA ASP A 299 0.16 11.61 4.63
C ASP A 299 0.54 12.42 3.40
N SER A 300 1.77 12.26 2.88
CA SER A 300 2.22 12.88 1.64
C SER A 300 1.57 12.26 0.40
N PHE A 301 1.69 12.94 -0.73
CA PHE A 301 1.23 12.43 -2.03
C PHE A 301 1.88 11.08 -2.39
N HIS A 302 3.22 10.98 -2.26
CA HIS A 302 3.95 9.75 -2.55
C HIS A 302 3.54 8.59 -1.64
N GLY A 303 3.47 8.83 -0.33
CA GLY A 303 3.10 7.81 0.65
C GLY A 303 1.70 7.25 0.41
N LYS A 304 0.73 8.09 0.08
CA LYS A 304 -0.63 7.64 -0.25
C LYS A 304 -0.67 6.79 -1.51
N TRP A 305 0.08 7.18 -2.55
CA TRP A 305 0.15 6.40 -3.79
C TRP A 305 0.82 5.04 -3.59
N VAL A 306 1.89 4.97 -2.78
CA VAL A 306 2.51 3.70 -2.40
C VAL A 306 1.51 2.82 -1.64
N THR A 307 0.81 3.39 -0.67
CA THR A 307 -0.17 2.66 0.16
C THR A 307 -1.32 2.07 -0.67
N VAL A 308 -1.80 2.77 -1.70
CA VAL A 308 -2.85 2.24 -2.59
C VAL A 308 -2.30 1.36 -3.72
N GLY A 309 -1.02 1.03 -3.72
CA GLY A 309 -0.40 0.03 -4.60
C GLY A 309 0.06 0.55 -5.96
N ARG A 310 0.45 1.82 -6.07
CA ARG A 310 1.08 2.35 -7.29
C ARG A 310 2.58 1.99 -7.32
N PRO A 311 3.05 1.15 -8.27
CA PRO A 311 4.40 0.60 -8.23
C PRO A 311 5.52 1.63 -8.44
N ASN A 312 5.22 2.73 -9.14
CA ASN A 312 6.19 3.77 -9.50
C ASN A 312 6.13 5.01 -8.59
N ALA A 313 5.36 4.95 -7.48
CA ALA A 313 5.39 6.03 -6.50
C ALA A 313 6.64 5.92 -5.61
N ALA A 314 7.23 7.06 -5.26
CA ALA A 314 8.46 7.09 -4.47
C ALA A 314 8.22 6.57 -3.05
N ALA A 315 8.94 5.52 -2.65
CA ALA A 315 9.06 5.04 -1.28
C ALA A 315 10.26 5.72 -0.58
N CYS A 316 10.46 5.43 0.71
CA CYS A 316 11.56 6.03 1.47
C CYS A 316 12.92 5.84 0.80
N SER A 317 13.19 4.63 0.30
CA SER A 317 14.45 4.25 -0.36
C SER A 317 14.71 4.92 -1.70
N ASP A 318 13.69 5.49 -2.35
CA ASP A 318 13.89 6.19 -3.63
C ASP A 318 14.49 7.59 -3.43
N CYS A 319 14.22 8.20 -2.27
CA CYS A 319 14.82 9.48 -1.91
C CYS A 319 16.07 9.31 -1.06
N HIS A 320 16.07 8.34 -0.12
CA HIS A 320 17.14 8.20 0.88
C HIS A 320 18.21 7.18 0.52
N THR A 321 18.17 6.54 -0.62
CA THR A 321 19.02 5.40 -0.99
C THR A 321 19.02 4.28 0.06
N PRO A 322 18.72 3.03 -0.28
CA PRO A 322 18.42 2.01 0.74
C PRO A 322 19.62 1.64 1.63
N HIS A 323 20.83 1.60 1.06
CA HIS A 323 22.03 1.15 1.77
C HIS A 323 23.01 2.28 2.10
N HIS A 324 23.01 3.37 1.33
CA HIS A 324 23.87 4.53 1.56
C HIS A 324 23.07 5.73 2.08
N ASN A 325 22.20 5.52 3.08
CA ASN A 325 21.41 6.59 3.67
C ASN A 325 22.28 7.48 4.57
N LEU A 326 22.59 8.66 4.07
CA LEU A 326 23.36 9.69 4.77
C LEU A 326 22.45 10.82 5.25
N PRO A 327 22.84 11.53 6.32
CA PRO A 327 22.16 12.77 6.73
C PRO A 327 22.10 13.77 5.57
N ALA A 328 21.03 14.55 5.49
CA ALA A 328 20.88 15.57 4.44
C ALA A 328 21.97 16.68 4.48
N SER A 329 22.71 16.80 5.57
CA SER A 329 23.87 17.69 5.71
C SER A 329 25.15 17.14 5.06
N ASP A 330 25.21 15.85 4.73
CA ASP A 330 26.37 15.26 4.04
C ASP A 330 26.26 15.54 2.54
N PRO A 331 27.27 16.16 1.88
CA PRO A 331 27.23 16.44 0.44
C PRO A 331 27.06 15.19 -0.46
N ARG A 332 27.33 14.00 0.05
CA ARG A 332 27.13 12.74 -0.67
C ARG A 332 25.71 12.20 -0.57
N SER A 333 24.91 12.75 0.35
CA SER A 333 23.52 12.32 0.55
C SER A 333 22.67 12.60 -0.68
N SER A 334 21.85 11.65 -1.08
CA SER A 334 20.85 11.87 -2.14
C SER A 334 19.82 12.96 -1.76
N THR A 335 19.63 13.20 -0.47
CA THR A 335 18.74 14.25 0.05
C THR A 335 19.45 15.56 0.37
N HIS A 336 20.77 15.68 0.07
CA HIS A 336 21.47 16.96 0.17
C HIS A 336 20.88 17.96 -0.84
N PRO A 337 20.74 19.26 -0.50
CA PRO A 337 20.15 20.27 -1.38
C PRO A 337 20.70 20.29 -2.81
N ASP A 338 22.01 20.10 -2.98
CA ASP A 338 22.66 20.08 -4.29
C ASP A 338 22.34 18.84 -5.13
N ASN A 339 21.91 17.75 -4.49
CA ASN A 339 21.61 16.46 -5.14
C ASN A 339 20.10 16.25 -5.37
N LEU A 340 19.23 17.09 -4.78
CA LEU A 340 17.78 16.90 -4.86
C LEU A 340 17.25 16.84 -6.30
N ALA A 341 17.79 17.65 -7.21
CA ALA A 341 17.38 17.65 -8.61
C ALA A 341 17.62 16.27 -9.26
N ALA A 342 18.81 15.69 -9.05
CA ALA A 342 19.14 14.37 -9.55
C ALA A 342 18.28 13.26 -8.89
N THR A 343 18.02 13.41 -7.60
CA THR A 343 17.20 12.45 -6.85
C THR A 343 15.74 12.48 -7.29
N CYS A 344 15.14 13.65 -7.45
CA CYS A 344 13.76 13.80 -7.92
C CYS A 344 13.61 13.39 -9.40
N GLY A 345 14.65 13.61 -10.23
CA GLY A 345 14.69 13.20 -11.63
C GLY A 345 15.07 11.73 -11.86
N ALA A 346 15.52 11.02 -10.83
CA ALA A 346 15.96 9.62 -10.94
C ALA A 346 14.86 8.74 -11.55
N SER A 347 15.26 7.80 -12.40
CA SER A 347 14.33 6.83 -13.04
C SER A 347 13.18 7.47 -13.81
N ASN A 348 13.33 8.69 -14.32
CA ASN A 348 12.29 9.48 -14.99
C ASN A 348 11.06 9.76 -14.13
N CYS A 349 11.22 9.84 -12.81
CA CYS A 349 10.11 10.16 -11.89
C CYS A 349 9.55 11.55 -12.16
N HIS A 350 10.43 12.58 -12.17
CA HIS A 350 10.13 13.93 -12.64
C HIS A 350 11.06 14.26 -13.82
N ALA A 351 10.55 14.90 -14.86
CA ALA A 351 11.38 15.25 -16.03
C ALA A 351 12.43 16.30 -15.64
N ASP A 352 13.71 16.08 -16.01
CA ASP A 352 14.84 16.92 -15.63
C ASP A 352 14.65 18.41 -15.95
N ASP A 353 14.03 18.72 -17.10
CA ASP A 353 13.77 20.09 -17.56
C ASP A 353 12.78 20.87 -16.67
N ASN A 354 12.05 20.19 -15.79
CA ASN A 354 10.97 20.73 -14.97
C ASN A 354 11.35 20.93 -13.50
N ILE A 355 12.50 20.41 -13.07
CA ILE A 355 12.95 20.49 -11.69
C ILE A 355 13.71 21.81 -11.47
N ASN A 356 12.99 22.85 -11.08
CA ASN A 356 13.57 24.14 -10.75
C ASN A 356 13.70 24.33 -9.22
N ALA A 357 14.42 25.40 -8.81
CA ALA A 357 14.63 25.70 -7.40
C ALA A 357 13.32 25.92 -6.62
N SER A 358 12.27 26.44 -7.26
CA SER A 358 10.95 26.58 -6.63
C SER A 358 10.30 25.23 -6.38
N PHE A 359 10.34 24.29 -7.36
CA PHE A 359 9.86 22.93 -7.17
C PHE A 359 10.57 22.25 -5.99
N LEU A 360 11.89 22.38 -5.91
CA LEU A 360 12.71 21.79 -4.84
C LEU A 360 12.45 22.40 -3.45
N SER A 361 11.74 23.53 -3.34
CA SER A 361 11.26 24.06 -2.05
C SER A 361 9.98 23.39 -1.53
N PHE A 362 9.48 22.35 -2.19
CA PHE A 362 8.45 21.44 -1.67
C PHE A 362 8.92 20.77 -0.37
N ILE A 363 8.01 20.55 0.57
CA ILE A 363 8.32 19.94 1.87
C ILE A 363 7.89 18.47 1.84
N PRO A 364 8.84 17.52 1.67
CA PRO A 364 8.52 16.08 1.55
C PRO A 364 7.88 15.47 2.82
N HIS A 365 8.40 15.88 3.99
CA HIS A 365 7.91 15.49 5.31
C HIS A 365 7.14 16.64 5.96
N SER A 366 6.09 17.14 5.27
CA SER A 366 5.30 18.25 5.77
C SER A 366 4.49 17.84 6.98
N ASP A 367 4.69 18.53 8.10
CA ASP A 367 3.77 18.53 9.23
C ASP A 367 3.00 19.86 9.26
N PRO A 368 1.72 19.88 8.89
CA PRO A 368 0.93 21.12 8.89
C PRO A 368 0.71 21.70 10.29
N MET A 369 0.93 20.92 11.36
CA MET A 369 0.84 21.40 12.73
C MET A 369 2.10 22.14 13.16
N ASP A 370 3.24 21.88 12.52
CA ASP A 370 4.49 22.54 12.79
C ASP A 370 4.56 23.89 12.06
N LYS A 371 4.32 24.97 12.80
CA LYS A 371 4.40 26.34 12.30
C LYS A 371 5.81 26.73 11.82
N ASP A 372 6.85 26.13 12.42
CA ASP A 372 8.24 26.51 12.13
C ASP A 372 8.71 25.91 10.81
N GLN A 373 8.10 24.82 10.32
CA GLN A 373 8.34 24.30 8.99
C GLN A 373 7.86 25.28 7.89
N ASN A 374 6.58 25.71 7.98
CA ASN A 374 6.02 26.69 7.06
C ASN A 374 4.75 27.34 7.62
N VAL A 375 4.83 28.61 7.88
CA VAL A 375 3.75 29.42 8.49
C VAL A 375 2.47 29.43 7.65
N TRP A 376 2.58 29.45 6.32
CA TRP A 376 1.41 29.50 5.42
C TRP A 376 0.70 28.15 5.34
N VAL A 377 1.43 27.06 5.24
CA VAL A 377 0.87 25.70 5.26
C VAL A 377 0.13 25.47 6.57
N HIS A 378 0.70 25.89 7.70
CA HIS A 378 0.06 25.81 9.01
C HIS A 378 -1.28 26.57 9.07
N TYR A 379 -1.30 27.87 8.69
CA TYR A 379 -2.55 28.64 8.75
C TYR A 379 -3.60 28.15 7.77
N ILE A 380 -3.21 27.68 6.59
CA ILE A 380 -4.14 27.06 5.63
C ILE A 380 -4.77 25.80 6.25
N TYR A 381 -3.99 24.97 6.88
CA TYR A 381 -4.48 23.76 7.55
C TYR A 381 -5.48 24.12 8.68
N ILE A 382 -5.12 25.07 9.56
CA ILE A 382 -6.02 25.54 10.62
C ILE A 382 -7.33 26.10 10.03
N PHE A 383 -7.21 26.92 8.98
CA PHE A 383 -8.39 27.49 8.31
C PHE A 383 -9.30 26.38 7.75
N MET A 384 -8.75 25.40 7.04
CA MET A 384 -9.53 24.29 6.46
C MET A 384 -10.16 23.42 7.54
N THR A 385 -9.47 23.15 8.62
CA THR A 385 -10.01 22.41 9.79
C THR A 385 -11.17 23.16 10.44
N LEU A 386 -11.02 24.46 10.68
CA LEU A 386 -12.10 25.29 11.26
C LEU A 386 -13.30 25.41 10.31
N LEU A 387 -13.06 25.49 9.00
CA LEU A 387 -14.11 25.50 7.98
C LEU A 387 -14.90 24.18 8.01
N LEU A 388 -14.22 23.05 8.03
CA LEU A 388 -14.84 21.72 8.16
C LEU A 388 -15.71 21.64 9.41
N LEU A 389 -15.15 21.94 10.58
CA LEU A 389 -15.86 21.89 11.85
C LEU A 389 -17.07 22.86 11.88
N GLY A 390 -16.87 24.06 11.37
CA GLY A 390 -17.92 25.09 11.32
C GLY A 390 -19.09 24.67 10.43
N VAL A 391 -18.82 24.21 9.21
CA VAL A 391 -19.87 23.81 8.26
C VAL A 391 -20.60 22.56 8.75
N PHE A 392 -19.86 21.50 9.14
CA PHE A 392 -20.50 20.28 9.64
C PHE A 392 -21.23 20.49 10.95
N GLY A 393 -20.71 21.31 11.87
CA GLY A 393 -21.35 21.65 13.13
C GLY A 393 -22.65 22.42 12.89
N PHE A 394 -22.61 23.46 12.08
CA PHE A 394 -23.79 24.29 11.79
C PHE A 394 -24.88 23.48 11.07
N PHE A 395 -24.57 22.86 9.93
CA PHE A 395 -25.57 22.13 9.16
C PHE A 395 -25.99 20.83 9.82
N GLY A 396 -25.10 20.18 10.60
CA GLY A 396 -25.44 19.02 11.43
C GLY A 396 -26.50 19.36 12.47
N LEU A 397 -26.30 20.44 13.20
CA LEU A 397 -27.31 20.93 14.17
C LEU A 397 -28.62 21.35 13.49
N HIS A 398 -28.51 22.08 12.38
CA HIS A 398 -29.68 22.52 11.60
C HIS A 398 -30.50 21.32 11.09
N ALA A 399 -29.85 20.32 10.48
CA ALA A 399 -30.51 19.13 9.98
C ALA A 399 -31.14 18.29 11.11
N ALA A 400 -30.44 18.16 12.25
CA ALA A 400 -30.95 17.44 13.42
C ALA A 400 -32.23 18.12 14.01
N LEU A 401 -32.20 19.43 14.12
CA LEU A 401 -33.41 20.20 14.58
C LEU A 401 -34.56 20.06 13.59
N TRP A 402 -34.28 20.11 12.29
CA TRP A 402 -35.32 19.92 11.27
C TRP A 402 -35.90 18.51 11.32
N LEU A 403 -35.04 17.49 11.37
CA LEU A 403 -35.46 16.08 11.45
C LEU A 403 -36.34 15.86 12.68
N GLN A 404 -35.91 16.33 13.86
CA GLN A 404 -36.68 16.25 15.10
C GLN A 404 -38.05 16.88 14.92
N ARG A 405 -38.13 18.13 14.40
CA ARG A 405 -39.39 18.87 14.18
C ARG A 405 -40.35 18.12 13.27
N THR A 406 -39.81 17.55 12.18
CA THR A 406 -40.59 16.83 11.18
C THR A 406 -41.10 15.49 11.68
N LEU A 407 -40.24 14.73 12.40
CA LEU A 407 -40.63 13.44 12.99
C LEU A 407 -41.77 13.63 14.02
N VAL A 408 -41.63 14.64 14.90
CA VAL A 408 -42.68 14.95 15.88
C VAL A 408 -43.96 15.41 15.19
N GLY A 409 -43.88 16.29 14.18
CA GLY A 409 -45.05 16.73 13.40
C GLY A 409 -45.74 15.56 12.69
N ARG A 410 -44.97 14.58 12.16
CA ARG A 410 -45.54 13.38 11.56
C ARG A 410 -46.26 12.47 12.58
N LEU A 411 -45.67 12.29 13.76
CA LEU A 411 -46.30 11.56 14.85
C LEU A 411 -47.61 12.25 15.34
N ARG A 412 -47.69 13.57 15.22
CA ARG A 412 -48.89 14.36 15.57
C ARG A 412 -49.91 14.49 14.44
N GLY A 413 -49.64 13.92 13.25
CA GLY A 413 -50.50 14.01 12.08
C GLY A 413 -50.51 15.40 11.42
N GLU A 414 -49.50 16.25 11.69
CA GLU A 414 -49.42 17.62 11.11
C GLU A 414 -49.02 17.59 9.62
N PHE A 415 -48.45 16.49 9.13
CA PHE A 415 -47.98 16.34 7.76
C PHE A 415 -48.73 15.23 7.02
N HIS A 416 -49.22 15.56 5.83
CA HIS A 416 -49.85 14.62 4.93
C HIS A 416 -48.84 14.16 3.88
N VAL A 417 -48.86 12.88 3.53
CA VAL A 417 -48.05 12.36 2.43
C VAL A 417 -48.57 12.95 1.12
N GLN A 418 -47.76 13.75 0.47
CA GLN A 418 -48.13 14.36 -0.79
C GLN A 418 -47.88 13.37 -1.95
N HIS A 419 -48.93 13.03 -2.66
CA HIS A 419 -48.81 12.19 -3.87
C HIS A 419 -48.54 13.08 -5.09
N PHE A 420 -47.62 12.64 -5.96
CA PHE A 420 -47.51 13.14 -7.32
C PHE A 420 -48.76 12.68 -8.08
N GLY A 421 -49.76 13.51 -8.11
CA GLY A 421 -51.08 13.18 -8.59
C GLY A 421 -51.56 14.09 -9.73
N GLU A 422 -52.83 14.00 -10.00
CA GLU A 422 -53.53 14.77 -11.01
C GLU A 422 -53.60 16.26 -10.66
N GLY A 423 -53.57 17.13 -11.68
CA GLY A 423 -53.70 18.57 -11.52
C GLY A 423 -52.67 19.33 -12.39
N PRO A 424 -52.77 20.68 -12.40
CA PRO A 424 -51.81 21.50 -13.10
C PRO A 424 -50.42 21.44 -12.42
N TYR A 425 -49.37 21.42 -13.24
CA TYR A 425 -47.97 21.48 -12.81
C TYR A 425 -47.38 22.85 -13.12
N VAL A 426 -46.50 23.33 -12.25
CA VAL A 426 -45.78 24.59 -12.42
C VAL A 426 -44.34 24.29 -12.80
N ARG A 427 -43.81 24.91 -13.86
CA ARG A 427 -42.42 24.79 -14.28
C ARG A 427 -41.47 25.42 -13.25
N ARG A 428 -40.53 24.62 -12.75
CA ARG A 428 -39.49 25.06 -11.82
C ARG A 428 -38.12 25.21 -12.49
N PHE A 429 -37.74 24.25 -13.35
CA PHE A 429 -36.44 24.19 -13.99
C PHE A 429 -36.56 24.09 -15.50
N THR A 430 -35.60 24.67 -16.20
CA THR A 430 -35.41 24.51 -17.63
C THR A 430 -34.69 23.20 -17.95
N THR A 431 -34.85 22.70 -19.17
CA THR A 431 -34.14 21.50 -19.62
C THR A 431 -32.61 21.61 -19.50
N THR A 432 -32.06 22.80 -19.75
CA THR A 432 -30.62 23.06 -19.58
C THR A 432 -30.20 22.92 -18.11
N GLN A 433 -30.95 23.47 -17.17
CA GLN A 433 -30.68 23.35 -15.74
C GLN A 433 -30.71 21.88 -15.27
N MET A 434 -31.70 21.11 -15.76
CA MET A 434 -31.78 19.67 -15.46
C MET A 434 -30.54 18.91 -15.96
N TRP A 435 -30.10 19.13 -17.19
CA TRP A 435 -28.92 18.46 -17.74
C TRP A 435 -27.62 18.91 -17.05
N LEU A 436 -27.49 20.19 -16.72
CA LEU A 436 -26.35 20.66 -15.92
C LEU A 436 -26.31 19.95 -14.57
N HIS A 437 -27.45 19.79 -13.90
CA HIS A 437 -27.49 19.10 -12.59
C HIS A 437 -27.18 17.60 -12.74
N VAL A 438 -27.65 16.92 -13.78
CA VAL A 438 -27.27 15.53 -14.06
C VAL A 438 -25.77 15.41 -14.29
N SER A 439 -25.16 16.35 -15.03
CA SER A 439 -23.71 16.39 -15.26
C SER A 439 -22.93 16.60 -13.95
N ILE A 440 -23.44 17.47 -13.06
CA ILE A 440 -22.88 17.66 -11.71
C ILE A 440 -22.91 16.33 -10.94
N ILE A 441 -24.06 15.67 -10.87
CA ILE A 441 -24.18 14.39 -10.14
C ILE A 441 -23.17 13.36 -10.63
N LEU A 442 -23.10 13.14 -11.94
CA LEU A 442 -22.23 12.10 -12.52
C LEU A 442 -20.74 12.42 -12.31
N SER A 443 -20.33 13.66 -12.59
CA SER A 443 -18.92 14.04 -12.41
C SER A 443 -18.51 14.06 -10.95
N PHE A 444 -19.37 14.57 -10.07
CA PHE A 444 -19.12 14.66 -8.63
C PHE A 444 -18.97 13.26 -8.00
N LEU A 445 -19.90 12.34 -8.29
CA LEU A 445 -19.81 10.97 -7.79
C LEU A 445 -18.56 10.27 -8.30
N LEU A 446 -18.18 10.48 -9.57
CA LEU A 446 -16.97 9.89 -10.13
C LEU A 446 -15.71 10.49 -9.49
N LEU A 447 -15.66 11.82 -9.24
CA LEU A 447 -14.59 12.47 -8.52
C LEU A 447 -14.47 11.93 -7.08
N ALA A 448 -15.59 11.74 -6.39
CA ALA A 448 -15.61 11.22 -5.03
C ALA A 448 -15.12 9.75 -4.98
N VAL A 449 -15.65 8.87 -5.85
CA VAL A 449 -15.25 7.45 -5.91
C VAL A 449 -13.77 7.29 -6.21
N THR A 450 -13.20 8.13 -7.09
CA THR A 450 -11.78 8.06 -7.47
C THR A 450 -10.84 8.79 -6.53
N GLY A 451 -11.31 9.81 -5.81
CA GLY A 451 -10.48 10.64 -4.91
C GLY A 451 -10.45 10.16 -3.46
N LEU A 452 -11.58 9.66 -2.92
CA LEU A 452 -11.66 9.23 -1.51
C LEU A 452 -10.69 8.09 -1.15
N PRO A 453 -10.41 7.08 -2.01
CA PRO A 453 -9.41 6.06 -1.70
C PRO A 453 -8.01 6.66 -1.48
N LEU A 454 -7.66 7.73 -2.19
CA LEU A 454 -6.38 8.41 -1.98
C LEU A 454 -6.40 9.30 -0.73
N LYS A 455 -7.50 10.01 -0.45
CA LYS A 455 -7.65 10.78 0.79
C LYS A 455 -7.49 9.88 2.01
N PHE A 456 -8.12 8.71 2.00
CA PHE A 456 -8.13 7.73 3.08
C PHE A 456 -7.28 6.50 2.79
N ALA A 457 -6.09 6.70 2.20
CA ALA A 457 -5.22 5.60 1.75
C ALA A 457 -4.91 4.58 2.85
N ALA A 458 -4.79 5.03 4.11
CA ALA A 458 -4.56 4.19 5.28
C ALA A 458 -5.79 3.39 5.74
N ALA A 459 -6.99 3.67 5.22
CA ALA A 459 -8.18 2.92 5.60
C ALA A 459 -8.18 1.52 4.97
N PRO A 460 -8.59 0.45 5.69
CA PRO A 460 -8.53 -0.92 5.19
C PRO A 460 -9.28 -1.17 3.87
N TRP A 461 -10.28 -0.36 3.57
CA TRP A 461 -11.07 -0.47 2.34
C TRP A 461 -10.44 0.21 1.12
N ALA A 462 -9.52 1.18 1.33
CA ALA A 462 -9.03 2.03 0.25
C ALA A 462 -8.22 1.30 -0.83
N PRO A 463 -7.25 0.40 -0.51
CA PRO A 463 -6.54 -0.37 -1.53
C PRO A 463 -7.48 -1.30 -2.32
N GLY A 464 -8.46 -1.92 -1.65
CA GLY A 464 -9.46 -2.77 -2.30
C GLY A 464 -10.34 -2.02 -3.29
N LEU A 465 -10.82 -0.84 -2.92
CA LEU A 465 -11.60 0.02 -3.82
C LEU A 465 -10.74 0.54 -4.97
N MET A 466 -9.50 0.96 -4.72
CA MET A 466 -8.57 1.38 -5.77
C MET A 466 -8.35 0.26 -6.80
N LYS A 467 -8.14 -0.97 -6.34
CA LYS A 467 -8.02 -2.16 -7.21
C LYS A 467 -9.31 -2.41 -8.02
N ALA A 468 -10.49 -2.26 -7.40
CA ALA A 468 -11.77 -2.45 -8.06
C ALA A 468 -12.04 -1.42 -9.17
N ILE A 469 -11.53 -0.20 -9.04
CA ILE A 469 -11.59 0.85 -10.07
C ILE A 469 -10.69 0.52 -11.28
N GLY A 470 -9.74 -0.40 -11.13
CA GLY A 470 -8.76 -0.75 -12.17
C GLY A 470 -7.34 -0.28 -11.84
N GLY A 471 -7.07 0.09 -10.60
CA GLY A 471 -5.77 0.55 -10.11
C GLY A 471 -5.63 2.08 -10.11
N ALA A 472 -4.51 2.51 -9.56
CA ALA A 472 -4.24 3.92 -9.29
C ALA A 472 -4.20 4.80 -10.56
N ASP A 473 -3.63 4.29 -11.66
CA ASP A 473 -3.52 5.05 -12.92
C ASP A 473 -4.87 5.22 -13.61
N VAL A 474 -5.72 4.18 -13.58
CA VAL A 474 -7.11 4.26 -14.10
C VAL A 474 -7.93 5.24 -13.26
N ALA A 475 -7.82 5.17 -11.94
CA ALA A 475 -8.48 6.11 -11.03
C ALA A 475 -8.05 7.56 -11.31
N ALA A 476 -6.75 7.81 -11.49
CA ALA A 476 -6.24 9.14 -11.83
C ALA A 476 -6.77 9.65 -13.17
N TRP A 477 -6.84 8.80 -14.19
CA TRP A 477 -7.41 9.16 -15.50
C TRP A 477 -8.91 9.50 -15.39
N LEU A 478 -9.69 8.67 -14.70
CA LEU A 478 -11.12 8.89 -14.48
C LEU A 478 -11.36 10.17 -13.67
N HIS A 479 -10.53 10.43 -12.66
CA HIS A 479 -10.60 11.65 -11.86
C HIS A 479 -10.40 12.91 -12.72
N ARG A 480 -9.36 12.92 -13.55
CA ARG A 480 -9.07 14.02 -14.48
C ARG A 480 -10.15 14.20 -15.52
N PHE A 481 -10.69 13.10 -16.07
CA PHE A 481 -11.82 13.15 -16.98
C PHE A 481 -13.05 13.81 -16.31
N ALA A 482 -13.41 13.38 -15.11
CA ALA A 482 -14.52 13.97 -14.37
C ALA A 482 -14.29 15.45 -14.02
N ALA A 483 -13.03 15.83 -13.71
CA ALA A 483 -12.65 17.24 -13.52
C ALA A 483 -12.86 18.08 -14.79
N ILE A 484 -12.50 17.57 -15.97
CA ILE A 484 -12.77 18.24 -17.26
C ILE A 484 -14.27 18.45 -17.47
N VAL A 485 -15.09 17.43 -17.17
CA VAL A 485 -16.57 17.55 -17.24
C VAL A 485 -17.06 18.62 -16.27
N THR A 486 -16.48 18.66 -15.05
CA THR A 486 -16.81 19.68 -14.03
C THR A 486 -16.48 21.09 -14.52
N PHE A 487 -15.30 21.33 -15.03
CA PHE A 487 -14.95 22.62 -15.63
C PHE A 487 -15.84 22.96 -16.85
N GLY A 488 -16.23 21.97 -17.65
CA GLY A 488 -17.07 22.13 -18.80
C GLY A 488 -18.47 22.65 -18.43
N TYR A 489 -19.18 21.98 -17.53
CA TYR A 489 -20.52 22.44 -17.13
C TYR A 489 -20.45 23.78 -16.37
N PHE A 490 -19.40 24.01 -15.57
CA PHE A 490 -19.22 25.27 -14.87
C PHE A 490 -18.98 26.42 -15.85
N ALA A 491 -18.17 26.23 -16.90
CA ALA A 491 -17.98 27.22 -17.97
C ALA A 491 -19.28 27.51 -18.72
N VAL A 492 -20.10 26.48 -19.02
CA VAL A 492 -21.44 26.68 -19.61
C VAL A 492 -22.33 27.51 -18.69
N HIS A 493 -22.32 27.21 -17.39
CA HIS A 493 -23.09 27.99 -16.41
C HIS A 493 -22.63 29.44 -16.32
N LEU A 494 -21.31 29.69 -16.26
CA LEU A 494 -20.77 31.06 -16.30
C LEU A 494 -21.11 31.78 -17.61
N GLY A 495 -21.08 31.09 -18.74
CA GLY A 495 -21.50 31.63 -20.03
C GLY A 495 -23.00 32.03 -20.04
N MET A 496 -23.84 31.22 -19.41
CA MET A 496 -25.28 31.57 -19.25
C MET A 496 -25.45 32.80 -18.33
N LEU A 497 -24.70 32.85 -17.23
CA LEU A 497 -24.68 33.97 -16.32
C LEU A 497 -24.25 35.26 -17.02
N PHE A 498 -23.13 35.19 -17.76
CA PHE A 498 -22.62 36.31 -18.57
C PHE A 498 -23.66 36.79 -19.59
N ARG A 499 -24.25 35.85 -20.33
CA ARG A 499 -25.30 36.15 -21.31
C ARG A 499 -26.47 36.90 -20.68
N ASP A 500 -26.99 36.42 -19.53
CA ASP A 500 -28.22 36.94 -18.95
C ASP A 500 -27.95 38.27 -18.23
N VAL A 501 -26.78 38.43 -17.56
CA VAL A 501 -26.38 39.67 -16.85
C VAL A 501 -25.87 40.74 -17.78
N VAL A 502 -24.89 40.39 -18.64
CA VAL A 502 -24.16 41.37 -19.45
C VAL A 502 -24.83 41.63 -20.80
N LEU A 503 -25.19 40.57 -21.54
CA LEU A 503 -25.75 40.72 -22.89
C LEU A 503 -27.22 41.08 -22.84
N LYS A 504 -28.02 40.36 -22.05
CA LYS A 504 -29.49 40.65 -21.91
C LYS A 504 -29.81 41.72 -20.89
N ARG A 505 -28.84 42.12 -20.07
CA ARG A 505 -29.00 43.14 -19.03
C ARG A 505 -30.22 42.92 -18.16
N GLN A 506 -30.51 41.69 -17.73
CA GLN A 506 -31.64 41.33 -16.91
C GLN A 506 -31.60 42.06 -15.57
N LYS A 507 -32.52 43.00 -15.35
CA LYS A 507 -32.61 43.74 -14.08
C LYS A 507 -33.02 42.80 -12.95
N GLY A 508 -32.46 42.99 -11.75
CA GLY A 508 -32.80 42.20 -10.59
C GLY A 508 -32.18 40.80 -10.54
N TYR A 509 -31.24 40.47 -11.44
CA TYR A 509 -30.60 39.14 -11.47
C TYR A 509 -29.86 38.83 -10.18
N PHE A 510 -29.10 39.77 -9.62
CA PHE A 510 -28.37 39.59 -8.36
C PHE A 510 -29.15 39.99 -7.11
N TRP A 511 -30.13 40.89 -7.22
CA TRP A 511 -30.82 41.49 -6.04
C TRP A 511 -32.33 41.30 -6.07
N GLY A 512 -32.89 40.67 -7.08
CA GLY A 512 -34.30 40.39 -7.21
C GLY A 512 -34.74 39.12 -6.48
N TRP A 513 -36.09 38.94 -6.39
CA TRP A 513 -36.67 37.76 -5.75
C TRP A 513 -36.36 36.43 -6.49
N LYS A 514 -35.96 36.50 -7.73
CA LYS A 514 -35.46 35.33 -8.52
C LYS A 514 -34.00 35.05 -8.29
N SER A 515 -33.29 35.88 -7.54
CA SER A 515 -31.84 35.81 -7.34
C SER A 515 -31.42 34.64 -6.45
N MET A 516 -30.32 33.99 -6.83
CA MET A 516 -29.60 33.02 -5.99
C MET A 516 -28.58 33.69 -5.06
N THR A 517 -28.42 35.03 -5.13
CA THR A 517 -27.51 35.75 -4.24
C THR A 517 -28.10 35.84 -2.85
N PRO A 518 -27.38 35.50 -1.78
CA PRO A 518 -27.84 35.67 -0.41
C PRO A 518 -28.18 37.14 -0.07
N ASN A 519 -29.21 37.35 0.74
CA ASN A 519 -29.64 38.67 1.17
C ASN A 519 -30.17 38.64 2.63
N LEU A 520 -30.57 39.80 3.16
CA LEU A 520 -31.03 39.91 4.56
C LEU A 520 -32.25 39.04 4.86
N LYS A 521 -33.14 38.82 3.88
CA LYS A 521 -34.30 37.94 4.06
C LYS A 521 -33.87 36.50 4.36
N ASP A 522 -32.80 36.03 3.78
CA ASP A 522 -32.30 34.67 4.03
C ASP A 522 -31.87 34.45 5.49
N ILE A 523 -31.30 35.49 6.12
CA ILE A 523 -30.99 35.49 7.56
C ILE A 523 -32.28 35.47 8.39
N GLN A 524 -33.28 36.27 8.00
CA GLN A 524 -34.59 36.29 8.66
C GLN A 524 -35.29 34.93 8.54
N ASP A 525 -35.24 34.31 7.34
CA ASP A 525 -35.82 33.01 7.08
C ASP A 525 -35.10 31.90 7.86
N LEU A 526 -33.76 31.97 7.99
CA LEU A 526 -32.98 31.06 8.84
C LEU A 526 -33.42 31.16 10.30
N ILE A 527 -33.50 32.39 10.86
CA ILE A 527 -33.92 32.60 12.24
C ILE A 527 -35.37 32.13 12.45
N ALA A 528 -36.25 32.42 11.51
CA ALA A 528 -37.67 32.00 11.58
C ALA A 528 -37.77 30.47 11.51
N ASN A 529 -36.93 29.81 10.68
CA ASN A 529 -36.92 28.36 10.54
C ASN A 529 -36.37 27.67 11.81
N VAL A 530 -35.33 28.23 12.42
CA VAL A 530 -34.82 27.73 13.72
C VAL A 530 -35.89 27.88 14.82
N LYS A 531 -36.61 29.03 14.88
CA LYS A 531 -37.76 29.21 15.79
C LYS A 531 -38.83 28.15 15.54
N TYR A 532 -39.16 27.87 14.28
CA TYR A 532 -40.12 26.81 13.90
C TYR A 532 -39.67 25.44 14.36
N PHE A 533 -38.40 25.09 14.19
CA PHE A 533 -37.84 23.81 14.65
C PHE A 533 -37.93 23.66 16.17
N LEU A 534 -37.79 24.76 16.90
CA LEU A 534 -37.86 24.81 18.36
C LEU A 534 -39.31 25.04 18.90
N TYR A 535 -40.34 24.99 18.06
CA TYR A 535 -41.76 25.23 18.39
C TYR A 535 -42.04 26.65 18.90
N LEU A 536 -41.19 27.62 18.56
CA LEU A 536 -41.27 29.01 19.01
C LEU A 536 -41.93 29.94 17.97
N GLY A 537 -42.36 29.42 16.84
CA GLY A 537 -42.99 30.20 15.78
C GLY A 537 -43.59 29.36 14.66
N PRO A 538 -44.33 29.97 13.73
CA PRO A 538 -44.89 29.30 12.56
C PRO A 538 -43.79 28.96 11.54
N ARG A 539 -44.10 28.05 10.57
CA ARG A 539 -43.26 27.79 9.43
C ARG A 539 -43.05 29.07 8.59
N PRO A 540 -41.81 29.45 8.24
CA PRO A 540 -41.57 30.64 7.43
C PRO A 540 -42.13 30.50 6.02
N ALA A 541 -42.65 31.60 5.50
CA ALA A 541 -43.10 31.71 4.11
C ALA A 541 -41.84 31.92 3.21
N LEU A 542 -41.52 30.90 2.41
CA LEU A 542 -40.36 30.94 1.54
C LEU A 542 -40.68 31.51 0.15
N ASP A 543 -39.69 32.14 -0.45
CA ASP A 543 -39.75 32.63 -1.83
C ASP A 543 -39.25 31.56 -2.81
N ARG A 544 -38.94 31.93 -4.05
CA ARG A 544 -38.47 31.06 -5.11
C ARG A 544 -37.29 30.16 -4.68
N TRP A 545 -36.35 30.74 -3.97
CA TRP A 545 -35.17 30.07 -3.44
C TRP A 545 -35.08 30.24 -1.94
N SER A 546 -34.91 29.14 -1.23
CA SER A 546 -34.66 29.14 0.21
C SER A 546 -33.17 29.48 0.50
N TYR A 547 -32.91 29.91 1.74
CA TYR A 547 -31.53 30.22 2.16
C TYR A 547 -30.56 29.05 2.03
N TRP A 548 -31.01 27.80 2.25
CA TRP A 548 -30.14 26.62 2.08
C TRP A 548 -29.89 26.32 0.60
N GLU A 549 -30.83 26.49 -0.33
CA GLU A 549 -30.62 26.35 -1.76
C GLU A 549 -29.65 27.41 -2.30
N LYS A 550 -29.70 28.63 -1.77
CA LYS A 550 -28.74 29.69 -2.11
C LYS A 550 -27.35 29.38 -1.56
N PHE A 551 -27.30 28.81 -0.34
CA PHE A 551 -26.02 28.35 0.22
C PHE A 551 -25.41 27.24 -0.64
N ASP A 552 -26.18 26.21 -1.00
CA ASP A 552 -25.73 25.13 -1.88
C ASP A 552 -25.19 25.67 -3.21
N TYR A 553 -25.89 26.62 -3.80
CA TYR A 553 -25.50 27.26 -5.04
C TYR A 553 -24.17 28.05 -4.89
N LEU A 554 -24.01 28.83 -3.85
CA LEU A 554 -22.80 29.59 -3.56
C LEU A 554 -21.62 28.64 -3.26
N ALA A 555 -21.89 27.55 -2.54
CA ALA A 555 -20.90 26.52 -2.23
C ALA A 555 -20.33 25.85 -3.49
N VAL A 556 -21.10 25.74 -4.60
CA VAL A 556 -20.58 25.24 -5.87
C VAL A 556 -19.52 26.19 -6.44
N PHE A 557 -19.74 27.52 -6.38
CA PHE A 557 -18.72 28.48 -6.87
C PHE A 557 -17.46 28.44 -6.02
N TRP A 558 -17.62 28.40 -4.70
CA TRP A 558 -16.50 28.26 -3.78
C TRP A 558 -15.76 26.94 -4.01
N GLY A 559 -16.46 25.81 -4.01
CA GLY A 559 -15.89 24.48 -4.15
C GLY A 559 -15.19 24.29 -5.50
N VAL A 560 -15.84 24.64 -6.64
CA VAL A 560 -15.21 24.54 -7.96
C VAL A 560 -14.00 25.46 -8.06
N GLY A 561 -14.04 26.64 -7.47
CA GLY A 561 -12.89 27.56 -7.41
C GLY A 561 -11.75 26.95 -6.60
N MET A 562 -11.99 26.56 -5.37
CA MET A 562 -10.96 26.07 -4.45
C MET A 562 -10.41 24.70 -4.86
N ILE A 563 -11.31 23.71 -5.09
CA ILE A 563 -10.91 22.35 -5.50
C ILE A 563 -10.33 22.39 -6.91
N GLY A 564 -10.91 23.18 -7.82
CA GLY A 564 -10.45 23.27 -9.20
C GLY A 564 -9.06 23.89 -9.32
N VAL A 565 -8.82 25.04 -8.70
CA VAL A 565 -7.49 25.70 -8.76
C VAL A 565 -6.45 24.84 -8.06
N SER A 566 -6.70 24.35 -6.85
CA SER A 566 -5.77 23.46 -6.15
C SER A 566 -5.52 22.16 -6.93
N GLY A 567 -6.56 21.59 -7.55
CA GLY A 567 -6.44 20.42 -8.42
C GLY A 567 -5.60 20.65 -9.66
N LEU A 568 -5.70 21.83 -10.29
CA LEU A 568 -4.84 22.22 -11.42
C LEU A 568 -3.38 22.36 -11.00
N ILE A 569 -3.10 22.96 -9.81
CA ILE A 569 -1.75 23.05 -9.24
C ILE A 569 -1.16 21.65 -9.05
N LEU A 570 -1.95 20.70 -8.52
CA LEU A 570 -1.51 19.31 -8.33
C LEU A 570 -1.42 18.51 -9.64
N TRP A 571 -2.17 18.91 -10.68
CA TRP A 571 -2.13 18.24 -11.99
C TRP A 571 -0.94 18.70 -12.83
N PHE A 572 -0.56 19.97 -12.72
CA PHE A 572 0.51 20.59 -13.49
C PHE A 572 1.54 21.26 -12.56
N PRO A 573 2.18 20.49 -11.63
CA PRO A 573 3.09 21.06 -10.64
C PRO A 573 4.25 21.80 -11.29
N ASP A 574 4.80 21.24 -12.37
CA ASP A 574 5.94 21.82 -13.09
C ASP A 574 5.62 23.20 -13.70
N PHE A 575 4.39 23.38 -14.19
CA PHE A 575 3.94 24.67 -14.71
C PHE A 575 3.77 25.68 -13.59
N PHE A 576 3.08 25.29 -12.50
CA PHE A 576 2.78 26.24 -11.42
C PHE A 576 4.01 26.62 -10.59
N THR A 577 5.01 25.74 -10.44
CA THR A 577 6.24 26.05 -9.72
C THR A 577 7.20 26.96 -10.48
N GLN A 578 6.89 27.33 -11.73
CA GLN A 578 7.61 28.43 -12.41
C GLN A 578 7.34 29.79 -11.76
N PHE A 579 6.23 29.96 -11.05
CA PHE A 579 5.83 31.23 -10.42
C PHE A 579 5.29 31.09 -9.00
N LEU A 580 5.08 29.86 -8.50
CA LEU A 580 4.72 29.59 -7.11
C LEU A 580 5.87 28.86 -6.41
N PRO A 581 6.10 29.10 -5.11
CA PRO A 581 7.08 28.34 -4.34
C PRO A 581 6.60 26.88 -4.17
N GLY A 582 7.52 25.93 -4.01
CA GLY A 582 7.19 24.50 -3.93
C GLY A 582 6.26 24.13 -2.76
N TRP A 583 6.35 24.83 -1.62
CA TRP A 583 5.41 24.63 -0.52
C TRP A 583 3.94 24.92 -0.91
N ALA A 584 3.69 25.65 -2.00
CA ALA A 584 2.34 25.86 -2.51
C ALA A 584 1.70 24.54 -2.97
N LEU A 585 2.49 23.52 -3.34
CA LEU A 585 2.00 22.17 -3.63
C LEU A 585 1.46 21.49 -2.35
N ASN A 586 2.14 21.68 -1.21
CA ASN A 586 1.66 21.20 0.09
C ASN A 586 0.34 21.87 0.47
N ALA A 587 0.27 23.21 0.31
CA ALA A 587 -0.94 23.97 0.55
C ALA A 587 -2.10 23.55 -0.38
N ALA A 588 -1.83 23.40 -1.69
CA ALA A 588 -2.81 22.94 -2.66
C ALA A 588 -3.33 21.53 -2.32
N TYR A 589 -2.46 20.66 -1.83
CA TYR A 589 -2.85 19.32 -1.41
C TYR A 589 -3.82 19.34 -0.21
N ILE A 590 -3.55 20.15 0.80
CA ILE A 590 -4.44 20.34 1.96
C ILE A 590 -5.79 20.89 1.48
N ILE A 591 -5.79 22.01 0.75
CA ILE A 591 -7.01 22.64 0.25
C ILE A 591 -7.83 21.65 -0.58
N HIS A 592 -7.20 20.99 -1.56
CA HIS A 592 -7.89 20.06 -2.47
C HIS A 592 -8.54 18.91 -1.71
N SER A 593 -7.81 18.30 -0.80
CA SER A 593 -8.26 17.10 -0.09
C SER A 593 -9.31 17.42 0.98
N ASP A 594 -9.19 18.54 1.68
CA ASP A 594 -10.09 18.90 2.76
C ASP A 594 -11.38 19.53 2.23
N GLU A 595 -11.26 20.36 1.17
CA GLU A 595 -12.45 20.88 0.49
C GLU A 595 -13.23 19.77 -0.22
N ALA A 596 -12.54 18.76 -0.79
CA ALA A 596 -13.20 17.59 -1.35
C ALA A 596 -13.94 16.78 -0.27
N LEU A 597 -13.37 16.66 0.94
CA LEU A 597 -14.03 16.03 2.08
C LEU A 597 -15.23 16.87 2.54
N LEU A 598 -15.08 18.20 2.60
CA LEU A 598 -16.16 19.11 2.93
C LEU A 598 -17.32 18.98 1.93
N ALA A 599 -17.02 19.04 0.63
CA ALA A 599 -18.03 18.96 -0.42
C ALA A 599 -18.73 17.59 -0.42
N THR A 600 -17.98 16.49 -0.32
CA THR A 600 -18.57 15.12 -0.31
C THR A 600 -19.43 14.90 0.93
N GLY A 601 -18.94 15.26 2.11
CA GLY A 601 -19.69 15.14 3.35
C GLY A 601 -20.92 16.04 3.37
N PHE A 602 -20.82 17.29 2.91
CA PHE A 602 -21.95 18.20 2.82
C PHE A 602 -23.05 17.66 1.89
N ILE A 603 -22.70 17.23 0.69
CA ILE A 603 -23.67 16.71 -0.29
C ILE A 603 -24.33 15.42 0.23
N PHE A 604 -23.57 14.47 0.76
CA PHE A 604 -24.14 13.18 1.15
C PHE A 604 -24.93 13.23 2.46
N LEU A 605 -24.62 14.16 3.36
CA LEU A 605 -25.33 14.29 4.64
C LEU A 605 -26.44 15.35 4.58
N PHE A 606 -26.14 16.56 4.10
CA PHE A 606 -27.06 17.69 4.24
C PHE A 606 -27.87 18.00 2.98
N HIS A 607 -27.22 18.03 1.81
CA HIS A 607 -27.95 18.25 0.56
C HIS A 607 -28.93 17.08 0.29
N PHE A 608 -28.51 15.82 0.48
CA PHE A 608 -29.43 14.67 0.33
C PHE A 608 -30.56 14.70 1.36
N PHE A 609 -30.29 15.13 2.61
CA PHE A 609 -31.32 15.30 3.60
C PHE A 609 -32.34 16.40 3.20
N HIS A 610 -31.85 17.59 2.84
CA HIS A 610 -32.70 18.72 2.49
C HIS A 610 -33.53 18.49 1.22
N THR A 611 -33.03 17.72 0.27
CA THR A 611 -33.69 17.50 -1.02
C THR A 611 -34.53 16.22 -1.07
N HIS A 612 -34.04 15.12 -0.50
CA HIS A 612 -34.62 13.79 -0.72
C HIS A 612 -35.04 13.06 0.55
N LEU A 613 -34.28 13.18 1.63
CA LEU A 613 -34.48 12.34 2.82
C LEU A 613 -35.32 12.99 3.91
N ARG A 614 -35.67 14.28 3.78
CA ARG A 614 -36.59 14.89 4.71
C ARG A 614 -37.98 14.24 4.56
N PRO A 615 -38.71 14.03 5.66
CA PRO A 615 -39.99 13.30 5.63
C PRO A 615 -41.08 13.87 4.67
N GLU A 616 -41.04 15.15 4.36
CA GLU A 616 -41.99 15.79 3.42
C GLU A 616 -41.68 15.41 1.95
N SER A 617 -40.41 15.12 1.62
CA SER A 617 -39.97 14.78 0.24
C SER A 617 -39.66 13.31 0.07
N PHE A 618 -39.67 12.53 1.18
CA PHE A 618 -39.33 11.09 1.14
C PHE A 618 -40.36 10.31 0.28
N PRO A 619 -39.92 9.35 -0.54
CA PRO A 619 -38.55 8.80 -0.58
C PRO A 619 -37.57 9.57 -1.50
N MET A 620 -38.05 10.45 -2.36
CA MET A 620 -37.25 11.30 -3.25
C MET A 620 -38.08 12.41 -3.88
N ASP A 621 -37.51 13.59 -4.04
CA ASP A 621 -38.08 14.68 -4.83
C ASP A 621 -37.60 14.58 -6.30
N PRO A 622 -38.51 14.26 -7.26
CA PRO A 622 -38.16 14.18 -8.66
C PRO A 622 -38.15 15.53 -9.40
N VAL A 623 -38.48 16.65 -8.73
CA VAL A 623 -38.68 17.95 -9.38
C VAL A 623 -37.47 18.43 -10.16
N ILE A 624 -36.23 18.20 -9.64
CA ILE A 624 -35.02 18.59 -10.35
C ILE A 624 -34.79 17.77 -11.64
N PHE A 625 -35.35 16.57 -11.73
CA PHE A 625 -35.23 15.69 -12.91
C PHE A 625 -36.39 15.87 -13.87
N THR A 626 -37.59 16.23 -13.36
CA THR A 626 -38.81 16.41 -14.18
C THR A 626 -39.03 17.84 -14.62
N GLY A 627 -38.41 18.81 -13.95
CA GLY A 627 -38.50 20.24 -14.23
C GLY A 627 -39.77 20.93 -13.73
N SER A 628 -40.72 20.18 -13.15
CA SER A 628 -42.01 20.71 -12.74
C SER A 628 -42.54 20.09 -11.44
N MET A 629 -43.36 20.82 -10.70
CA MET A 629 -43.98 20.36 -9.46
C MET A 629 -45.48 20.59 -9.47
N PRO A 630 -46.28 19.77 -8.74
CA PRO A 630 -47.72 19.97 -8.61
C PRO A 630 -48.05 21.34 -8.00
N LEU A 631 -49.13 22.02 -8.47
CA LEU A 631 -49.54 23.33 -8.02
C LEU A 631 -49.80 23.38 -6.52
N HIS A 632 -50.43 22.36 -5.94
CA HIS A 632 -50.72 22.34 -4.50
C HIS A 632 -49.43 22.37 -3.68
N ARG A 633 -48.43 21.58 -4.09
CA ARG A 633 -47.12 21.55 -3.44
C ARG A 633 -46.35 22.87 -3.64
N PHE A 634 -46.49 23.49 -4.82
CA PHE A 634 -45.93 24.82 -5.12
C PHE A 634 -46.47 25.90 -4.15
N LYS A 635 -47.78 25.89 -3.86
CA LYS A 635 -48.42 26.81 -2.90
C LYS A 635 -47.85 26.63 -1.48
N GLU A 636 -47.64 25.40 -1.06
CA GLU A 636 -47.15 25.10 0.30
C GLU A 636 -45.66 25.39 0.48
N GLU A 637 -44.86 25.06 -0.50
CA GLU A 637 -43.40 25.20 -0.39
C GLU A 637 -42.90 26.60 -0.76
N ARG A 638 -43.61 27.29 -1.66
CA ARG A 638 -43.24 28.61 -2.22
C ARG A 638 -44.36 29.62 -2.18
N PRO A 639 -44.95 29.87 -1.01
CA PRO A 639 -46.15 30.71 -0.91
C PRO A 639 -45.93 32.12 -1.43
N LEU A 640 -44.78 32.76 -1.17
CA LEU A 640 -44.52 34.13 -1.62
C LEU A 640 -44.33 34.22 -3.16
N GLU A 641 -43.68 33.21 -3.79
CA GLU A 641 -43.59 33.14 -5.24
C GLU A 641 -45.00 32.94 -5.86
N TYR A 642 -45.78 32.03 -5.28
CA TYR A 642 -47.16 31.78 -5.71
C TYR A 642 -48.02 33.02 -5.67
N GLU A 643 -48.08 33.70 -4.53
CA GLU A 643 -48.87 34.93 -4.32
C GLU A 643 -48.50 36.04 -5.31
N ARG A 644 -47.19 36.20 -5.55
CA ARG A 644 -46.65 37.16 -6.51
C ARG A 644 -47.08 36.83 -7.95
N MET A 645 -46.97 35.57 -8.36
CA MET A 645 -47.38 35.13 -9.71
C MET A 645 -48.88 35.27 -9.94
N VAL A 646 -49.69 35.07 -8.89
CA VAL A 646 -51.14 35.34 -8.94
C VAL A 646 -51.42 36.84 -9.08
N ALA A 647 -50.77 37.68 -8.27
CA ALA A 647 -50.93 39.13 -8.33
C ALA A 647 -50.46 39.74 -9.65
N GLU A 648 -49.42 39.19 -10.26
CA GLU A 648 -48.90 39.60 -11.59
C GLU A 648 -49.67 38.99 -12.76
N GLY A 649 -50.61 38.06 -12.54
CA GLY A 649 -51.33 37.34 -13.60
C GLY A 649 -50.43 36.45 -14.47
N THR A 650 -49.28 36.00 -13.94
CA THR A 650 -48.29 35.25 -14.69
C THR A 650 -48.30 33.72 -14.41
N LEU A 651 -49.10 33.28 -13.43
CA LEU A 651 -49.10 31.89 -12.95
C LEU A 651 -49.45 30.89 -14.06
N GLU A 652 -50.45 31.16 -14.85
CA GLU A 652 -50.95 30.28 -15.92
C GLU A 652 -49.89 30.08 -17.04
N GLN A 653 -49.03 31.07 -17.29
CA GLN A 653 -47.95 31.01 -18.27
C GLN A 653 -46.88 29.99 -17.87
N HIS A 654 -46.86 29.56 -16.60
CA HIS A 654 -45.92 28.61 -16.06
C HIS A 654 -46.51 27.19 -15.95
N PHE A 655 -47.79 27.02 -16.29
CA PHE A 655 -48.40 25.70 -16.30
C PHE A 655 -47.82 24.84 -17.41
N VAL A 656 -47.54 23.60 -17.04
CA VAL A 656 -47.03 22.56 -17.94
C VAL A 656 -47.79 21.26 -17.69
N PRO A 657 -47.86 20.37 -18.71
CA PRO A 657 -48.42 19.04 -18.50
C PRO A 657 -47.67 18.28 -17.38
N PRO A 658 -48.36 17.39 -16.65
CA PRO A 658 -47.69 16.50 -15.71
C PRO A 658 -46.62 15.65 -16.41
N PRO A 659 -45.49 15.38 -15.74
CA PRO A 659 -44.47 14.52 -16.32
C PRO A 659 -45.01 13.08 -16.54
N SER A 660 -44.59 12.42 -17.61
CA SER A 660 -45.02 11.05 -17.90
C SER A 660 -44.53 10.08 -16.81
N GLN A 661 -45.29 9.04 -16.56
CA GLN A 661 -44.95 8.00 -15.58
C GLN A 661 -43.61 7.34 -15.91
N ALA A 662 -43.24 7.22 -17.19
CA ALA A 662 -41.94 6.73 -17.62
C ALA A 662 -40.81 7.69 -17.17
N HIS A 663 -41.02 9.01 -17.36
CA HIS A 663 -40.04 10.01 -16.93
C HIS A 663 -39.85 10.00 -15.41
N ILE A 664 -40.93 9.92 -14.63
CA ILE A 664 -40.87 9.81 -13.15
C ILE A 664 -40.12 8.55 -12.73
N ARG A 665 -40.36 7.38 -13.37
CA ARG A 665 -39.64 6.14 -13.06
C ARG A 665 -38.15 6.26 -13.35
N VAL A 666 -37.77 6.82 -14.49
CA VAL A 666 -36.34 7.05 -14.84
C VAL A 666 -35.69 7.98 -13.82
N ALA A 667 -36.37 9.09 -13.45
CA ALA A 667 -35.90 10.02 -12.43
C ALA A 667 -35.68 9.33 -11.08
N HIS A 668 -36.62 8.49 -10.64
CA HIS A 668 -36.47 7.72 -9.40
C HIS A 668 -35.32 6.72 -9.47
N VAL A 669 -35.21 5.91 -10.53
CA VAL A 669 -34.13 4.92 -10.67
C VAL A 669 -32.75 5.60 -10.64
N PHE A 670 -32.59 6.67 -11.43
CA PHE A 670 -31.34 7.43 -11.47
C PHE A 670 -31.02 8.08 -10.12
N GLY A 671 -32.01 8.76 -9.53
CA GLY A 671 -31.81 9.45 -8.28
C GLY A 671 -31.54 8.48 -7.11
N PHE A 672 -32.26 7.36 -7.01
CA PHE A 672 -31.98 6.34 -5.98
C PHE A 672 -30.59 5.70 -6.17
N ALA A 673 -30.15 5.47 -7.41
CA ALA A 673 -28.79 4.98 -7.66
C ALA A 673 -27.75 6.00 -7.18
N ALA A 674 -27.94 7.29 -7.47
CA ALA A 674 -27.03 8.34 -7.01
C ALA A 674 -26.99 8.47 -5.48
N VAL A 675 -28.18 8.46 -4.82
CA VAL A 675 -28.27 8.48 -3.35
C VAL A 675 -27.61 7.24 -2.74
N ALA A 676 -27.83 6.05 -3.30
CA ALA A 676 -27.22 4.82 -2.80
C ALA A 676 -25.69 4.87 -2.85
N VAL A 677 -25.12 5.35 -3.96
CA VAL A 677 -23.66 5.56 -4.08
C VAL A 677 -23.16 6.58 -3.06
N GLY A 678 -23.87 7.71 -2.90
CA GLY A 678 -23.49 8.73 -1.92
C GLY A 678 -23.54 8.24 -0.47
N VAL A 679 -24.59 7.50 -0.09
CA VAL A 679 -24.71 6.88 1.25
C VAL A 679 -23.61 5.85 1.47
N TRP A 680 -23.32 5.03 0.48
CA TRP A 680 -22.21 4.07 0.55
C TRP A 680 -20.86 4.78 0.77
N LEU A 681 -20.57 5.85 0.03
CA LEU A 681 -19.36 6.66 0.21
C LEU A 681 -19.34 7.34 1.60
N ALA A 682 -20.46 7.84 2.09
CA ALA A 682 -20.54 8.40 3.44
C ALA A 682 -20.21 7.35 4.51
N ILE A 683 -20.71 6.12 4.36
CA ILE A 683 -20.36 5.00 5.26
C ILE A 683 -18.87 4.72 5.23
N LEU A 684 -18.23 4.72 4.05
CA LEU A 684 -16.79 4.52 3.91
C LEU A 684 -15.99 5.64 4.61
N ILE A 685 -16.44 6.90 4.48
CA ILE A 685 -15.83 8.05 5.19
C ILE A 685 -15.93 7.85 6.71
N PHE A 686 -17.11 7.52 7.24
CA PHE A 686 -17.28 7.26 8.67
C PHE A 686 -16.44 6.10 9.17
N ARG A 687 -16.33 5.02 8.39
CA ARG A 687 -15.45 3.89 8.73
C ARG A 687 -13.98 4.30 8.74
N ALA A 688 -13.54 5.15 7.83
CA ALA A 688 -12.17 5.67 7.81
C ALA A 688 -11.89 6.55 9.04
N ILE A 689 -12.83 7.43 9.42
CA ILE A 689 -12.70 8.25 10.64
C ILE A 689 -12.64 7.35 11.87
N ALA A 690 -13.54 6.37 11.99
CA ALA A 690 -13.60 5.46 13.13
C ALA A 690 -12.37 4.55 13.26
N SER A 691 -11.69 4.25 12.15
CA SER A 691 -10.43 3.48 12.16
C SER A 691 -9.18 4.32 12.42
N GLY A 692 -9.32 5.62 12.67
CA GLY A 692 -8.18 6.53 12.86
C GLY A 692 -7.40 6.84 11.58
N ALA A 693 -7.97 6.52 10.41
CA ALA A 693 -7.33 6.83 9.12
C ALA A 693 -7.41 8.32 8.73
N LEU A 694 -8.11 9.13 9.51
CA LEU A 694 -8.14 10.58 9.39
C LEU A 694 -7.65 11.20 10.70
N HIS A 695 -6.50 11.84 10.66
CA HIS A 695 -6.02 12.69 11.75
C HIS A 695 -6.52 14.12 11.50
N LEU A 696 -7.56 14.52 12.26
CA LEU A 696 -8.07 15.89 12.23
C LEU A 696 -7.32 16.83 13.20
N PHE A 697 -6.49 16.24 14.09
CA PHE A 697 -5.72 16.96 15.10
C PHE A 697 -4.35 16.32 15.30
#